data_7d542f5cc41209a78938e8955f37fb94
#
_entry.id   7d542f5cc41209a78938e8955f37fb94
#
_cell.length_a   1.000
_cell.length_b   1.000
_cell.length_c   1.000
_cell.angle_alpha   90.00
_cell.angle_beta   90.00
_cell.angle_gamma   90.00
#
_symmetry.space_group_name_H-M   'P 1'
#
loop_
_entity.id
_entity.type
_entity.pdbx_description
1 polymer ?
#
loop_
_entity_poly.entity_id
_entity_poly.type
_entity_poly.pdbx_seq_one_letter_code
_entity_poly.pdbx_strand_id
1 'polypeptide(L)'
;RGSPRGVPGLVPSPPRLRFTQFVPRIQTTHRHVRPSCTKFSQVVIPADCSEYTVRMNTATAALSITTSIVTSIVTVPAFGFTADSIEGGHDLYQRARSLLDQIAGSCDAQTCDHLTNSISAELDAIEGQLVESGYDRSRIDSFIAHLEASVKQTITLLADDENALREAIRKPEVFRRYVLAQSASARQTYAPDELRYLDALLGSVAQEYLTLAPASPHFKHTALERTITALTQTSHQHTAEDPTRITGEDHLSRLAERSSLADTYVQTGRLDEAITLYEQIREDYARVLGEDHPQTLSACNDLANCYQEAGRLDEAITLFERLITDSTRIFGDDHPNTLTLRNNLANCHLQAGRFVEAIQLYEQAAAGRARVLGEDHSLTLSTRNSLADAYESAGRRVEAIQLYEQVATGRARVLGEDHPLTLSTRNNLAYTYNAVGRLDEAIALYEQVATDRARVLGDNHPHTLNTRNSLADAYESAGRLDEAIALYEQVVKGQTSVLGPDHPRTLATRHSLAYAYESAERLDEAITLYEQVAQDQARVLGTDHPRTLNTCNNLASAYVSAERLDEAITLYEQVAQDQARVLGTDHPRTLNTCNNLASAYVSAERLDEAITLYEQVAQDQARVLGTDHPRTLATLNNIAYTYRSVGRLPEAITLYEQVMKDQIRILGDNHPGTYNTRRELADSYREAGRTDESIALYEQLLASSQRVLGDDHPFTMAMCEELEDVRRELKQRDNPSAD
;
A
#
# COMPACT_ATOMS: atom_id res chain seq x y z
N ARG A 1 9.40 -25.91 -41.33
CA ARG A 1 8.57 -26.17 -40.17
C ARG A 1 8.60 -24.86 -39.41
N GLY A 2 7.77 -23.89 -39.88
CA GLY A 2 7.74 -22.54 -39.38
C GLY A 2 6.96 -22.46 -38.10
N SER A 3 7.58 -21.84 -37.12
CA SER A 3 6.84 -21.17 -36.07
C SER A 3 5.94 -20.11 -36.69
N PRO A 4 4.71 -19.91 -36.26
CA PRO A 4 3.93 -18.77 -36.68
C PRO A 4 4.67 -17.50 -36.18
N ARG A 5 5.00 -16.61 -37.06
CA ARG A 5 5.60 -15.32 -36.74
C ARG A 5 4.63 -14.58 -35.83
N GLY A 6 5.10 -14.22 -34.64
CA GLY A 6 4.34 -13.40 -33.71
C GLY A 6 3.83 -12.13 -34.41
N VAL A 7 2.58 -11.80 -34.17
CA VAL A 7 1.92 -10.63 -34.71
C VAL A 7 2.59 -9.37 -34.14
N PRO A 8 3.39 -8.62 -34.92
CA PRO A 8 4.04 -7.44 -34.40
C PRO A 8 3.07 -6.27 -34.51
N GLY A 9 2.84 -5.57 -33.42
CA GLY A 9 2.11 -4.30 -33.42
C GLY A 9 0.88 -4.21 -32.53
N LEU A 10 0.50 -5.29 -31.87
CA LEU A 10 -0.50 -5.18 -30.82
C LEU A 10 0.14 -4.51 -29.61
N VAL A 11 -0.27 -3.29 -29.32
CA VAL A 11 0.08 -2.62 -28.08
C VAL A 11 -0.41 -3.51 -26.93
N PRO A 12 0.43 -3.98 -26.02
CA PRO A 12 -0.04 -4.74 -24.88
C PRO A 12 -0.96 -3.85 -24.06
N SER A 13 -2.24 -4.10 -24.19
CA SER A 13 -3.24 -3.48 -23.34
C SER A 13 -3.36 -4.33 -22.08
N PRO A 14 -3.53 -3.73 -20.90
CA PRO A 14 -3.70 -4.50 -19.70
C PRO A 14 -4.93 -5.39 -19.84
N PRO A 15 -4.81 -6.58 -19.49
CA PRO A 15 -5.63 -7.75 -19.76
C PRO A 15 -6.89 -7.88 -18.92
N ARG A 16 -7.73 -8.84 -19.21
CA ARG A 16 -9.08 -9.02 -18.66
C ARG A 16 -9.61 -10.42 -18.60
N LEU A 17 -10.73 -10.60 -17.98
CA LEU A 17 -11.22 -11.81 -17.59
C LEU A 17 -12.62 -12.21 -17.70
N ARG A 18 -12.89 -13.55 -17.55
CA ARG A 18 -14.16 -14.19 -17.35
C ARG A 18 -14.33 -14.98 -16.06
N PHE A 19 -15.46 -14.75 -15.41
CA PHE A 19 -16.14 -15.74 -14.64
C PHE A 19 -17.06 -16.57 -15.56
N THR A 20 -16.60 -17.71 -16.02
CA THR A 20 -17.52 -18.80 -16.27
C THR A 20 -17.82 -19.45 -14.94
N GLN A 21 -19.06 -19.76 -14.68
CA GLN A 21 -19.51 -20.52 -13.54
C GLN A 21 -18.66 -21.80 -13.41
N PHE A 22 -17.63 -21.75 -12.58
CA PHE A 22 -17.05 -22.96 -12.02
C PHE A 22 -18.02 -23.47 -10.95
N VAL A 23 -19.10 -24.06 -11.40
CA VAL A 23 -19.81 -25.04 -10.59
C VAL A 23 -19.03 -26.33 -10.77
N PRO A 24 -18.40 -26.87 -9.74
CA PRO A 24 -17.83 -28.19 -9.86
C PRO A 24 -18.98 -29.14 -10.22
N ARG A 25 -18.90 -29.79 -11.38
CA ARG A 25 -19.74 -30.92 -11.69
C ARG A 25 -19.43 -32.03 -10.69
N ILE A 26 -20.14 -32.03 -9.58
CA ILE A 26 -20.24 -33.19 -8.71
C ILE A 26 -21.00 -34.22 -9.53
N GLN A 27 -20.29 -35.21 -10.01
CA GLN A 27 -20.91 -36.44 -10.53
C GLN A 27 -21.71 -37.06 -9.38
N THR A 28 -23.00 -36.90 -9.46
CA THR A 28 -23.95 -37.57 -8.57
C THR A 28 -23.95 -39.03 -8.88
N THR A 29 -23.17 -39.81 -8.17
CA THR A 29 -23.47 -41.27 -8.03
C THR A 29 -24.59 -41.38 -7.00
N HIS A 30 -25.78 -41.69 -7.51
CA HIS A 30 -26.94 -42.06 -6.70
C HIS A 30 -26.62 -43.24 -5.80
N ARG A 31 -26.64 -43.03 -4.48
CA ARG A 31 -27.05 -44.06 -3.53
C ARG A 31 -28.04 -43.46 -2.54
N HIS A 32 -29.24 -43.99 -2.58
CA HIS A 32 -30.35 -43.67 -1.70
C HIS A 32 -29.97 -43.89 -0.23
N VAL A 33 -30.09 -42.86 0.61
CA VAL A 33 -30.51 -43.01 2.01
C VAL A 33 -31.45 -41.86 2.33
N ARG A 34 -32.62 -42.19 2.84
CA ARG A 34 -33.72 -41.29 3.17
C ARG A 34 -33.45 -40.49 4.47
N PRO A 35 -34.16 -39.36 4.69
CA PRO A 35 -33.78 -38.27 5.59
C PRO A 35 -34.37 -38.50 6.99
N SER A 36 -33.66 -38.02 7.99
CA SER A 36 -34.26 -37.61 9.26
C SER A 36 -34.06 -36.11 9.45
N CYS A 37 -35.19 -35.43 9.50
CA CYS A 37 -35.32 -34.06 9.91
C CYS A 37 -34.72 -33.81 11.28
N THR A 38 -33.98 -32.72 11.49
CA THR A 38 -34.40 -31.63 12.41
C THR A 38 -33.30 -30.62 12.65
N LYS A 39 -33.71 -29.37 12.58
CA LYS A 39 -33.11 -28.18 13.22
C LYS A 39 -31.85 -27.57 12.59
N PHE A 40 -32.07 -26.74 11.57
CA PHE A 40 -31.31 -25.50 11.46
C PHE A 40 -31.82 -24.53 12.55
N SER A 41 -31.13 -24.53 13.66
CA SER A 41 -31.24 -23.44 14.65
C SER A 41 -29.96 -22.62 14.54
N GLN A 42 -30.17 -21.33 14.28
CA GLN A 42 -29.34 -20.18 14.64
C GLN A 42 -27.88 -20.55 15.00
N VAL A 43 -26.93 -20.17 14.16
CA VAL A 43 -25.55 -20.02 14.57
C VAL A 43 -25.53 -18.83 15.53
N VAL A 44 -25.72 -19.14 16.81
CA VAL A 44 -25.36 -18.26 17.90
C VAL A 44 -23.84 -18.24 17.90
N ILE A 45 -23.28 -17.09 17.60
CA ILE A 45 -21.86 -16.79 17.87
C ILE A 45 -21.72 -16.93 19.39
N PRO A 46 -20.88 -17.83 19.92
CA PRO A 46 -20.74 -18.00 21.37
C PRO A 46 -20.20 -16.69 21.95
N ALA A 47 -20.75 -16.26 23.08
CA ALA A 47 -20.27 -15.13 23.88
C ALA A 47 -18.83 -15.31 24.41
N ASP A 48 -18.23 -16.46 24.21
CA ASP A 48 -16.88 -16.83 24.66
C ASP A 48 -15.72 -16.20 23.89
N CYS A 49 -15.96 -15.58 22.72
CA CYS A 49 -14.87 -14.90 22.00
C CYS A 49 -14.29 -13.70 22.75
N SER A 50 -15.05 -13.05 23.64
CA SER A 50 -14.56 -11.93 24.44
C SER A 50 -13.56 -12.37 25.53
N GLU A 51 -13.80 -13.49 26.17
CA GLU A 51 -12.87 -14.07 27.16
C GLU A 51 -11.57 -14.57 26.50
N TYR A 52 -11.68 -15.13 25.29
CA TYR A 52 -10.54 -15.59 24.52
C TYR A 52 -9.61 -14.47 24.08
N THR A 53 -10.17 -13.36 23.63
CA THR A 53 -9.40 -12.20 23.19
C THR A 53 -8.74 -11.48 24.37
N VAL A 54 -9.38 -11.45 25.52
CA VAL A 54 -8.80 -10.93 26.78
C VAL A 54 -7.64 -11.82 27.25
N ARG A 55 -7.76 -13.14 27.17
CA ARG A 55 -6.70 -14.08 27.56
C ARG A 55 -5.48 -14.01 26.61
N MET A 56 -5.68 -13.85 25.31
CA MET A 56 -4.58 -13.64 24.35
C MET A 56 -3.86 -12.31 24.58
N ASN A 57 -4.60 -11.23 24.84
CA ASN A 57 -4.00 -9.93 25.14
C ASN A 57 -3.23 -9.95 26.47
N THR A 58 -3.71 -10.71 27.48
CA THR A 58 -3.00 -10.91 28.74
C THR A 58 -1.71 -11.73 28.56
N ALA A 59 -1.73 -12.77 27.73
CA ALA A 59 -0.55 -13.59 27.45
C ALA A 59 0.53 -12.77 26.69
N THR A 60 0.13 -11.98 25.69
CA THR A 60 1.02 -11.11 24.93
C THR A 60 1.61 -10.00 25.80
N ALA A 61 0.81 -9.40 26.68
CA ALA A 61 1.27 -8.41 27.65
C ALA A 61 2.21 -9.05 28.69
N ALA A 62 1.89 -10.22 29.21
CA ALA A 62 2.75 -10.95 30.15
C ALA A 62 4.11 -11.30 29.54
N LEU A 63 4.15 -11.71 28.27
CA LEU A 63 5.40 -12.04 27.57
C LEU A 63 6.25 -10.80 27.28
N SER A 64 5.64 -9.70 26.86
CA SER A 64 6.34 -8.42 26.68
C SER A 64 6.88 -7.90 28.01
N ILE A 65 6.15 -8.05 29.09
CA ILE A 65 6.56 -7.73 30.45
C ILE A 65 7.76 -8.60 30.86
N THR A 66 7.70 -9.90 30.60
CA THR A 66 8.80 -10.84 30.90
C THR A 66 10.05 -10.49 30.11
N THR A 67 9.92 -10.14 28.83
CA THR A 67 11.04 -9.71 27.98
C THR A 67 11.66 -8.39 28.49
N SER A 68 10.84 -7.43 28.92
CA SER A 68 11.31 -6.16 29.48
C SER A 68 12.01 -6.36 30.84
N ILE A 69 11.53 -7.28 31.65
CA ILE A 69 12.13 -7.71 32.92
C ILE A 69 13.52 -8.32 32.68
N VAL A 70 13.61 -9.28 31.75
CA VAL A 70 14.88 -9.94 31.39
C VAL A 70 15.90 -8.92 30.86
N THR A 71 15.47 -8.03 29.96
CA THR A 71 16.34 -6.99 29.43
C THR A 71 16.83 -6.03 30.51
N SER A 72 15.97 -5.67 31.46
CA SER A 72 16.32 -4.78 32.57
C SER A 72 17.25 -5.44 33.59
N ILE A 73 17.11 -6.75 33.86
CA ILE A 73 18.01 -7.52 34.72
C ILE A 73 19.42 -7.59 34.11
N VAL A 74 19.52 -7.82 32.81
CA VAL A 74 20.78 -7.97 32.09
C VAL A 74 21.54 -6.65 31.93
N THR A 75 20.84 -5.51 31.87
CA THR A 75 21.47 -4.20 31.59
C THR A 75 21.90 -3.38 32.82
N VAL A 76 21.64 -3.85 34.04
CA VAL A 76 21.95 -3.07 35.25
C VAL A 76 23.25 -3.48 35.94
N PRO A 77 24.22 -2.55 36.11
CA PRO A 77 25.54 -2.84 36.67
C PRO A 77 25.53 -3.28 38.15
N ALA A 78 24.41 -3.16 38.84
CA ALA A 78 24.35 -3.46 40.27
C ALA A 78 24.46 -4.92 40.64
N PHE A 79 24.33 -5.87 39.67
CA PHE A 79 24.42 -7.31 39.89
C PHE A 79 25.76 -7.91 39.50
N GLY A 80 26.76 -7.12 39.07
CA GLY A 80 28.12 -7.61 38.82
C GLY A 80 28.29 -8.57 37.65
N PHE A 81 27.43 -8.49 36.64
CA PHE A 81 27.49 -9.30 35.42
C PHE A 81 28.78 -9.06 34.62
N THR A 82 29.41 -10.13 34.17
CA THR A 82 30.54 -10.09 33.23
C THR A 82 30.07 -9.99 31.77
N ALA A 83 30.99 -9.71 30.86
CA ALA A 83 30.69 -9.61 29.41
C ALA A 83 29.98 -10.86 28.84
N ASP A 84 30.31 -12.04 29.37
CA ASP A 84 29.69 -13.33 28.94
C ASP A 84 28.22 -13.46 29.34
N SER A 85 27.82 -12.79 30.43
CA SER A 85 26.41 -12.74 30.86
C SER A 85 25.53 -11.88 29.92
N ILE A 86 26.15 -10.92 29.21
CA ILE A 86 25.44 -10.05 28.25
C ILE A 86 25.11 -10.83 26.97
N GLU A 87 25.98 -11.76 26.52
CA GLU A 87 25.69 -12.60 25.35
C GLU A 87 24.50 -13.56 25.62
N GLY A 88 24.45 -14.18 26.79
CA GLY A 88 23.30 -15.01 27.20
C GLY A 88 21.98 -14.24 27.26
N GLY A 89 22.01 -12.99 27.74
CA GLY A 89 20.83 -12.11 27.78
C GLY A 89 20.33 -11.71 26.39
N HIS A 90 21.23 -11.54 25.41
CA HIS A 90 20.85 -11.26 24.03
C HIS A 90 20.17 -12.46 23.35
N ASP A 91 20.66 -13.67 23.60
CA ASP A 91 20.07 -14.91 23.07
C ASP A 91 18.66 -15.15 23.68
N LEU A 92 18.48 -14.89 24.97
CA LEU A 92 17.19 -14.91 25.66
C LEU A 92 16.19 -13.89 25.08
N TYR A 93 16.65 -12.68 24.81
CA TYR A 93 15.84 -11.65 24.16
C TYR A 93 15.39 -12.09 22.75
N GLN A 94 16.26 -12.69 21.95
CA GLN A 94 15.92 -13.18 20.61
C GLN A 94 14.91 -14.35 20.66
N ARG A 95 15.03 -15.24 21.64
CA ARG A 95 14.09 -16.35 21.84
C ARG A 95 12.73 -15.86 22.30
N ALA A 96 12.67 -14.95 23.25
CA ALA A 96 11.43 -14.33 23.70
C ALA A 96 10.73 -13.58 22.57
N ARG A 97 11.49 -12.89 21.71
CA ARG A 97 10.97 -12.21 20.53
C ARG A 97 10.42 -13.19 19.48
N SER A 98 11.13 -14.30 19.24
CA SER A 98 10.67 -15.37 18.33
C SER A 98 9.36 -16.01 18.83
N LEU A 99 9.21 -16.15 20.13
CA LEU A 99 7.96 -16.65 20.73
C LEU A 99 6.82 -15.65 20.54
N LEU A 100 7.05 -14.34 20.71
CA LEU A 100 6.07 -13.28 20.45
C LEU A 100 5.56 -13.30 19.02
N ASP A 101 6.46 -13.53 18.07
CA ASP A 101 6.10 -13.61 16.64
C ASP A 101 5.25 -14.86 16.33
N GLN A 102 5.48 -15.97 17.04
CA GLN A 102 4.66 -17.19 16.93
C GLN A 102 3.25 -17.01 17.54
N ILE A 103 3.13 -16.25 18.62
CA ILE A 103 1.84 -15.94 19.26
C ILE A 103 0.95 -15.07 18.39
N ALA A 104 1.54 -14.09 17.72
CA ALA A 104 0.80 -13.16 16.86
C ALA A 104 0.11 -13.86 15.67
N GLY A 105 0.49 -15.10 15.36
CA GLY A 105 -0.01 -15.87 14.21
C GLY A 105 -1.03 -16.99 14.51
N SER A 106 -1.33 -17.31 15.79
CA SER A 106 -2.20 -18.46 16.09
C SER A 106 -3.25 -18.19 17.19
N CYS A 107 -4.50 -18.57 16.92
CA CYS A 107 -5.67 -18.24 17.75
C CYS A 107 -6.44 -19.49 18.26
N ASP A 108 -5.83 -20.39 19.05
CA ASP A 108 -6.56 -21.47 19.73
C ASP A 108 -6.14 -21.71 21.19
N ALA A 109 -7.02 -22.37 21.97
CA ALA A 109 -6.83 -22.59 23.41
C ALA A 109 -5.64 -23.48 23.73
N GLN A 110 -5.35 -24.44 22.88
CA GLN A 110 -4.25 -25.38 23.05
C GLN A 110 -2.89 -24.67 22.90
N THR A 111 -2.85 -23.66 22.03
CA THR A 111 -1.68 -22.81 21.81
C THR A 111 -1.41 -21.88 23.01
N CYS A 112 -2.46 -21.37 23.67
CA CYS A 112 -2.31 -20.57 24.89
C CYS A 112 -1.74 -21.39 26.07
N ASP A 113 -2.18 -22.64 26.25
CA ASP A 113 -1.65 -23.51 27.29
C ASP A 113 -0.20 -23.94 26.98
N HIS A 114 0.11 -24.23 25.74
CA HIS A 114 1.48 -24.53 25.30
C HIS A 114 2.41 -23.34 25.52
N LEU A 115 1.93 -22.15 25.32
CA LEU A 115 2.65 -20.91 25.49
C LEU A 115 2.93 -20.59 26.94
N THR A 116 1.92 -20.75 27.81
CA THR A 116 2.07 -20.59 29.27
C THR A 116 3.15 -21.55 29.81
N ASN A 117 3.15 -22.79 29.32
CA ASN A 117 4.15 -23.78 29.69
C ASN A 117 5.54 -23.45 29.14
N SER A 118 5.65 -22.88 27.93
CA SER A 118 6.92 -22.43 27.34
C SER A 118 7.49 -21.22 28.07
N ILE A 119 6.66 -20.26 28.50
CA ILE A 119 7.08 -19.12 29.31
C ILE A 119 7.59 -19.59 30.67
N SER A 120 6.91 -20.55 31.31
CA SER A 120 7.34 -21.14 32.58
C SER A 120 8.69 -21.83 32.42
N ALA A 121 8.89 -22.60 31.35
CA ALA A 121 10.17 -23.28 31.09
C ALA A 121 11.34 -22.31 30.82
N GLU A 122 11.09 -21.18 30.18
CA GLU A 122 12.12 -20.14 29.96
C GLU A 122 12.43 -19.37 31.26
N LEU A 123 11.44 -19.13 32.11
CA LEU A 123 11.66 -18.55 33.44
C LEU A 123 12.51 -19.51 34.32
N ASP A 124 12.23 -20.81 34.26
CA ASP A 124 13.03 -21.83 34.92
C ASP A 124 14.49 -21.87 34.41
N ALA A 125 14.71 -21.63 33.11
CA ALA A 125 16.02 -21.55 32.51
C ALA A 125 16.81 -20.31 32.97
N ILE A 126 16.13 -19.15 33.09
CA ILE A 126 16.68 -17.90 33.66
C ILE A 126 17.08 -18.12 35.12
N GLU A 127 16.21 -18.75 35.88
CA GLU A 127 16.47 -19.14 37.25
C GLU A 127 17.76 -20.00 37.36
N GLY A 128 17.88 -21.01 36.51
CA GLY A 128 19.09 -21.86 36.44
C GLY A 128 20.36 -21.08 36.19
N GLN A 129 20.37 -20.14 35.25
CA GLN A 129 21.51 -19.29 34.93
C GLN A 129 21.90 -18.34 36.08
N LEU A 130 20.90 -17.76 36.75
CA LEU A 130 21.16 -16.90 37.91
C LEU A 130 21.78 -17.70 39.09
N VAL A 131 21.30 -18.93 39.30
CA VAL A 131 21.89 -19.85 40.30
C VAL A 131 23.30 -20.25 39.95
N GLU A 132 23.59 -20.57 38.71
CA GLU A 132 24.98 -20.87 38.22
C GLU A 132 25.90 -19.65 38.39
N SER A 133 25.38 -18.44 38.36
CA SER A 133 26.12 -17.20 38.62
C SER A 133 26.33 -16.88 40.09
N GLY A 134 25.94 -17.79 41.00
CA GLY A 134 26.23 -17.71 42.44
C GLY A 134 25.22 -17.00 43.30
N TYR A 135 24.00 -16.79 42.82
CA TYR A 135 22.90 -16.24 43.61
C TYR A 135 22.16 -17.32 44.41
N ASP A 136 21.60 -16.93 45.57
CA ASP A 136 20.79 -17.83 46.42
C ASP A 136 19.47 -18.14 45.73
N ARG A 137 19.28 -19.39 45.34
CA ARG A 137 18.12 -19.89 44.57
C ARG A 137 16.81 -19.57 45.27
N SER A 138 16.74 -19.75 46.60
CA SER A 138 15.51 -19.51 47.36
C SER A 138 15.09 -18.04 47.33
N ARG A 139 16.01 -17.14 47.14
CA ARG A 139 15.80 -15.70 47.09
C ARG A 139 15.37 -15.26 45.71
N ILE A 140 15.91 -15.87 44.65
CA ILE A 140 15.55 -15.68 43.24
C ILE A 140 14.12 -16.20 43.02
N ASP A 141 13.79 -17.42 43.46
CA ASP A 141 12.47 -18.03 43.36
C ASP A 141 11.42 -17.15 44.03
N SER A 142 11.72 -16.68 45.23
CA SER A 142 10.84 -15.78 45.97
C SER A 142 10.63 -14.44 45.26
N PHE A 143 11.65 -13.89 44.66
CA PHE A 143 11.58 -12.62 43.91
C PHE A 143 10.75 -12.77 42.62
N ILE A 144 11.01 -13.80 41.83
CA ILE A 144 10.27 -14.11 40.59
C ILE A 144 8.80 -14.40 40.90
N ALA A 145 8.49 -15.21 41.91
CA ALA A 145 7.13 -15.52 42.32
C ALA A 145 6.35 -14.27 42.77
N HIS A 146 7.01 -13.36 43.50
CA HIS A 146 6.35 -12.11 43.93
C HIS A 146 6.11 -11.16 42.75
N LEU A 147 7.04 -11.11 41.78
CA LEU A 147 6.90 -10.31 40.57
C LEU A 147 5.76 -10.82 39.71
N GLU A 148 5.71 -12.12 39.49
CA GLU A 148 4.65 -12.80 38.72
C GLU A 148 3.27 -12.59 39.37
N ALA A 149 3.17 -12.78 40.70
CA ALA A 149 1.93 -12.55 41.44
C ALA A 149 1.47 -11.09 41.37
N SER A 150 2.37 -10.13 41.53
CA SER A 150 2.06 -8.71 41.50
C SER A 150 1.60 -8.23 40.11
N VAL A 151 2.25 -8.71 39.03
CA VAL A 151 1.88 -8.43 37.66
C VAL A 151 0.53 -9.05 37.31
N LYS A 152 0.35 -10.34 37.65
CA LYS A 152 -0.92 -11.06 37.42
C LYS A 152 -2.09 -10.41 38.14
N GLN A 153 -1.89 -10.02 39.38
CA GLN A 153 -2.90 -9.36 40.19
C GLN A 153 -3.25 -7.95 39.68
N THR A 154 -2.25 -7.21 39.18
CA THR A 154 -2.48 -5.89 38.59
C THR A 154 -3.24 -5.99 37.27
N ILE A 155 -2.91 -6.95 36.42
CA ILE A 155 -3.63 -7.20 35.15
C ILE A 155 -5.08 -7.60 35.41
N THR A 156 -5.32 -8.46 36.44
CA THR A 156 -6.68 -8.87 36.84
C THR A 156 -7.49 -7.67 37.37
N LEU A 157 -6.90 -6.85 38.23
CA LEU A 157 -7.56 -5.64 38.75
C LEU A 157 -7.88 -4.61 37.68
N LEU A 158 -6.98 -4.44 36.69
CA LEU A 158 -7.21 -3.52 35.58
C LEU A 158 -8.26 -4.06 34.61
N ALA A 159 -8.41 -5.38 34.49
CA ALA A 159 -9.47 -6.00 33.70
C ALA A 159 -10.85 -5.87 34.34
N ASP A 160 -10.90 -5.84 35.68
CA ASP A 160 -12.15 -5.82 36.49
C ASP A 160 -12.57 -4.39 36.89
N ASP A 161 -11.65 -3.41 36.93
CA ASP A 161 -11.94 -2.03 37.35
C ASP A 161 -11.73 -1.03 36.16
N GLU A 162 -12.84 -0.68 35.56
CA GLU A 162 -12.90 0.24 34.44
C GLU A 162 -12.36 1.65 34.76
N ASN A 163 -12.51 2.10 36.02
CA ASN A 163 -11.99 3.41 36.44
C ASN A 163 -10.49 3.36 36.68
N ALA A 164 -9.95 2.28 37.23
CA ALA A 164 -8.53 2.08 37.41
C ALA A 164 -7.81 2.00 36.06
N LEU A 165 -8.39 1.33 35.07
CA LEU A 165 -7.87 1.25 33.71
C LEU A 165 -7.86 2.63 33.03
N ARG A 166 -8.91 3.41 33.17
CA ARG A 166 -9.00 4.78 32.64
C ARG A 166 -7.95 5.71 33.25
N GLU A 167 -7.78 5.65 34.55
CA GLU A 167 -6.84 6.49 35.27
C GLU A 167 -5.39 6.07 34.95
N ALA A 168 -5.15 4.78 34.80
CA ALA A 168 -3.86 4.23 34.37
C ALA A 168 -3.46 4.66 32.95
N ILE A 169 -4.42 4.68 32.01
CA ILE A 169 -4.20 5.15 30.64
C ILE A 169 -3.92 6.66 30.61
N ARG A 170 -4.63 7.45 31.42
CA ARG A 170 -4.43 8.92 31.49
C ARG A 170 -3.15 9.34 32.22
N LYS A 171 -2.70 8.55 33.18
CA LYS A 171 -1.56 8.90 34.04
C LYS A 171 -0.72 7.66 34.33
N PRO A 172 0.37 7.42 33.60
CA PRO A 172 1.29 6.30 33.83
C PRO A 172 1.72 6.13 35.28
N GLU A 173 1.83 7.25 36.01
CA GLU A 173 2.17 7.29 37.43
C GLU A 173 1.10 6.64 38.32
N VAL A 174 -0.15 6.62 37.89
CA VAL A 174 -1.27 5.97 38.63
C VAL A 174 -1.18 4.47 38.46
N PHE A 175 -0.92 3.97 37.23
CA PHE A 175 -0.63 2.56 36.97
C PHE A 175 0.53 2.07 37.84
N ARG A 176 1.62 2.82 37.85
CA ARG A 176 2.78 2.55 38.70
C ARG A 176 2.40 2.49 40.17
N ARG A 177 1.56 3.39 40.70
CA ARG A 177 1.08 3.35 42.07
C ARG A 177 0.23 2.09 42.37
N TYR A 178 -0.61 1.66 41.44
CA TYR A 178 -1.41 0.44 41.61
C TYR A 178 -0.52 -0.81 41.71
N VAL A 179 0.45 -0.95 40.79
CA VAL A 179 1.41 -2.07 40.83
C VAL A 179 2.23 -2.04 42.13
N LEU A 180 2.68 -0.87 42.53
CA LEU A 180 3.42 -0.70 43.79
C LEU A 180 2.56 -0.95 45.05
N ALA A 181 1.26 -0.69 45.00
CA ALA A 181 0.35 -1.00 46.09
C ALA A 181 0.16 -2.51 46.25
N GLN A 182 0.12 -3.27 45.16
CA GLN A 182 0.02 -4.75 45.19
C GLN A 182 1.32 -5.40 45.68
N SER A 183 2.49 -4.73 45.49
CA SER A 183 3.78 -5.20 46.01
C SER A 183 4.01 -4.89 47.48
N ALA A 184 3.00 -4.46 48.24
CA ALA A 184 3.14 -4.11 49.66
C ALA A 184 3.64 -5.27 50.56
N SER A 185 3.33 -6.51 50.19
CA SER A 185 3.90 -7.71 50.85
C SER A 185 5.39 -7.89 50.58
N ALA A 186 5.85 -7.53 49.40
CA ALA A 186 7.27 -7.60 49.03
C ALA A 186 8.11 -6.59 49.82
N ARG A 187 7.58 -5.44 50.20
CA ARG A 187 8.27 -4.40 51.00
C ARG A 187 8.71 -4.84 52.39
N GLN A 188 8.12 -5.90 52.91
CA GLN A 188 8.51 -6.48 54.23
C GLN A 188 9.64 -7.53 54.08
N THR A 189 9.89 -8.00 52.89
CA THR A 189 10.77 -9.15 52.64
C THR A 189 12.13 -8.73 52.06
N TYR A 190 12.21 -7.58 51.39
CA TYR A 190 13.41 -7.16 50.66
C TYR A 190 14.11 -5.95 51.30
N ALA A 191 15.46 -5.87 51.10
CA ALA A 191 16.26 -4.75 51.53
C ALA A 191 15.92 -3.44 50.75
N PRO A 192 16.22 -2.25 51.31
CA PRO A 192 15.86 -0.97 50.66
C PRO A 192 16.39 -0.80 49.23
N ASP A 193 17.54 -1.37 48.90
CA ASP A 193 18.13 -1.30 47.56
C ASP A 193 17.46 -2.27 46.58
N GLU A 194 17.05 -3.44 47.03
CA GLU A 194 16.24 -4.42 46.29
C GLU A 194 14.85 -3.84 46.01
N LEU A 195 14.25 -3.10 46.95
CA LEU A 195 12.98 -2.42 46.77
C LEU A 195 13.07 -1.27 45.75
N ARG A 196 14.13 -0.50 45.72
CA ARG A 196 14.34 0.53 44.65
C ARG A 196 14.44 -0.08 43.27
N TYR A 197 15.06 -1.25 43.19
CA TYR A 197 15.18 -1.99 41.97
C TYR A 197 13.82 -2.56 41.51
N LEU A 198 13.08 -3.15 42.41
CA LEU A 198 11.71 -3.62 42.15
C LEU A 198 10.80 -2.46 41.69
N ASP A 199 10.89 -1.29 42.33
CA ASP A 199 10.13 -0.11 41.96
C ASP A 199 10.48 0.40 40.56
N ALA A 200 11.76 0.37 40.18
CA ALA A 200 12.23 0.75 38.84
C ALA A 200 11.74 -0.25 37.78
N LEU A 201 11.84 -1.53 38.06
CA LEU A 201 11.41 -2.62 37.20
C LEU A 201 9.90 -2.56 36.94
N LEU A 202 9.10 -2.43 37.99
CA LEU A 202 7.64 -2.29 37.91
C LEU A 202 7.24 -1.00 37.16
N GLY A 203 8.05 0.05 37.27
CA GLY A 203 7.87 1.27 36.49
C GLY A 203 8.10 1.07 34.98
N SER A 204 9.12 0.30 34.61
CA SER A 204 9.41 -0.06 33.21
C SER A 204 8.33 -0.96 32.62
N VAL A 205 7.87 -1.96 33.38
CA VAL A 205 6.77 -2.84 32.99
C VAL A 205 5.47 -2.06 32.76
N ALA A 206 5.17 -1.11 33.65
CA ALA A 206 4.01 -0.23 33.49
C ALA A 206 4.09 0.62 32.21
N GLN A 207 5.26 1.15 31.91
CA GLN A 207 5.52 1.96 30.71
C GLN A 207 5.35 1.14 29.43
N GLU A 208 5.91 -0.07 29.39
CA GLU A 208 5.77 -1.01 28.26
C GLU A 208 4.31 -1.43 28.06
N TYR A 209 3.59 -1.77 29.12
CA TYR A 209 2.17 -2.12 29.05
C TYR A 209 1.34 -0.98 28.45
N LEU A 210 1.56 0.25 28.89
CA LEU A 210 0.85 1.43 28.36
C LEU A 210 1.23 1.76 26.91
N THR A 211 2.42 1.37 26.49
CA THR A 211 2.89 1.55 25.11
C THR A 211 2.32 0.49 24.15
N LEU A 212 2.17 -0.75 24.60
CA LEU A 212 1.74 -1.89 23.80
C LEU A 212 0.22 -2.09 23.77
N ALA A 213 -0.47 -1.84 24.87
CA ALA A 213 -1.92 -2.00 24.98
C ALA A 213 -2.70 -1.20 23.92
N PRO A 214 -2.33 0.07 23.60
CA PRO A 214 -2.95 0.83 22.50
C PRO A 214 -2.67 0.29 21.10
N ALA A 215 -1.66 -0.56 20.91
CA ALA A 215 -1.33 -1.14 19.61
C ALA A 215 -2.24 -2.31 19.21
N SER A 216 -2.92 -2.94 20.15
CA SER A 216 -3.90 -4.01 19.86
C SER A 216 -5.17 -3.44 19.23
N PRO A 217 -5.58 -3.92 18.02
CA PRO A 217 -6.79 -3.42 17.36
C PRO A 217 -8.07 -3.57 18.21
N HIS A 218 -8.17 -4.65 18.96
CA HIS A 218 -9.34 -4.91 19.81
C HIS A 218 -9.34 -4.05 21.08
N PHE A 219 -8.18 -3.82 21.69
CA PHE A 219 -8.03 -2.91 22.82
C PHE A 219 -8.34 -1.46 22.42
N LYS A 220 -7.85 -1.02 21.25
CA LYS A 220 -8.21 0.28 20.67
C LYS A 220 -9.72 0.43 20.53
N HIS A 221 -10.39 -0.52 19.89
CA HIS A 221 -11.82 -0.42 19.65
C HIS A 221 -12.63 -0.43 20.94
N THR A 222 -12.38 -1.38 21.84
CA THR A 222 -13.15 -1.51 23.09
C THR A 222 -12.83 -0.39 24.08
N ALA A 223 -11.57 0.01 24.23
CA ALA A 223 -11.19 1.09 25.13
C ALA A 223 -11.65 2.45 24.61
N LEU A 224 -11.59 2.68 23.29
CA LEU A 224 -12.07 3.90 22.63
C LEU A 224 -13.59 4.02 22.69
N GLU A 225 -14.35 2.96 22.40
CA GLU A 225 -15.81 2.94 22.54
C GLU A 225 -16.27 3.21 23.98
N ARG A 226 -15.60 2.63 24.96
CA ARG A 226 -15.87 2.90 26.39
C ARG A 226 -15.50 4.34 26.77
N THR A 227 -14.39 4.87 26.24
CA THR A 227 -13.98 6.25 26.45
C THR A 227 -14.98 7.22 25.83
N ILE A 228 -15.45 6.95 24.61
CA ILE A 228 -16.53 7.70 23.95
C ILE A 228 -17.78 7.71 24.84
N THR A 229 -18.24 6.54 25.30
CA THR A 229 -19.45 6.43 26.13
C THR A 229 -19.32 7.24 27.41
N ALA A 230 -18.17 7.18 28.08
CA ALA A 230 -17.92 7.91 29.30
C ALA A 230 -17.85 9.42 29.09
N LEU A 231 -17.12 9.86 28.06
CA LEU A 231 -16.99 11.29 27.73
C LEU A 231 -18.32 11.87 27.25
N THR A 232 -19.11 11.08 26.52
CA THR A 232 -20.45 11.47 26.09
C THR A 232 -21.39 11.61 27.28
N GLN A 233 -21.37 10.67 28.26
CA GLN A 233 -22.15 10.75 29.49
C GLN A 233 -21.76 11.96 30.35
N THR A 234 -20.45 12.24 30.47
CA THR A 234 -19.94 13.41 31.19
C THR A 234 -20.36 14.70 30.50
N SER A 235 -20.28 14.76 29.17
CA SER A 235 -20.74 15.89 28.37
C SER A 235 -22.25 16.15 28.53
N HIS A 236 -23.10 15.09 28.55
CA HIS A 236 -24.53 15.22 28.76
C HIS A 236 -24.91 15.60 30.19
N GLN A 237 -24.16 15.16 31.19
CA GLN A 237 -24.38 15.57 32.58
C GLN A 237 -24.07 17.06 32.80
N HIS A 238 -23.07 17.59 32.12
CA HIS A 238 -22.67 19.00 32.22
C HIS A 238 -23.49 19.97 31.40
N THR A 239 -24.17 19.50 30.33
CA THR A 239 -25.13 20.34 29.60
C THR A 239 -26.44 20.59 30.32
N ALA A 240 -26.72 19.83 31.42
CA ALA A 240 -27.93 20.02 32.24
C ALA A 240 -27.76 21.03 33.39
N GLU A 241 -26.53 21.55 33.61
CA GLU A 241 -26.27 22.58 34.62
C GLU A 241 -26.38 23.99 34.03
N ASP A 242 -26.96 24.92 34.82
CA ASP A 242 -27.22 26.30 34.44
C ASP A 242 -25.92 27.04 33.95
N PRO A 243 -25.87 27.49 32.67
CA PRO A 243 -24.66 28.10 32.10
C PRO A 243 -24.21 29.40 32.77
N THR A 244 -25.02 30.01 33.63
CA THR A 244 -24.73 31.30 34.27
C THR A 244 -23.83 31.18 35.53
N ARG A 245 -23.46 29.96 35.96
CA ARG A 245 -22.78 29.72 37.24
C ARG A 245 -21.34 29.23 37.13
N ILE A 246 -20.78 29.13 35.88
CA ILE A 246 -19.50 28.50 35.65
C ILE A 246 -18.42 29.56 35.52
N THR A 247 -17.32 29.41 36.26
CA THR A 247 -16.14 30.27 36.09
C THR A 247 -15.45 30.03 34.77
N GLY A 248 -14.75 31.01 34.19
CA GLY A 248 -14.09 30.88 32.88
C GLY A 248 -13.10 29.74 32.79
N GLU A 249 -12.44 29.34 33.88
CA GLU A 249 -11.50 28.20 33.93
C GLU A 249 -12.21 26.86 33.81
N ASP A 250 -13.35 26.70 34.48
CA ASP A 250 -14.16 25.47 34.39
C ASP A 250 -14.69 25.27 32.97
N HIS A 251 -15.03 26.35 32.26
CA HIS A 251 -15.51 26.30 30.89
C HIS A 251 -14.42 25.86 29.90
N LEU A 252 -13.22 26.38 30.03
CA LEU A 252 -12.07 26.02 29.20
C LEU A 252 -11.65 24.55 29.42
N SER A 253 -11.71 24.05 30.65
CA SER A 253 -11.44 22.65 30.97
C SER A 253 -12.43 21.70 30.28
N ARG A 254 -13.71 22.07 30.26
CA ARG A 254 -14.75 21.28 29.54
C ARG A 254 -14.58 21.29 28.03
N LEU A 255 -14.13 22.41 27.44
CA LEU A 255 -13.85 22.48 26.02
C LEU A 255 -12.65 21.60 25.65
N ALA A 256 -11.63 21.51 26.50
CA ALA A 256 -10.51 20.60 26.31
C ALA A 256 -10.93 19.11 26.39
N GLU A 257 -11.86 18.75 27.30
CA GLU A 257 -12.43 17.40 27.38
C GLU A 257 -13.24 17.06 26.11
N ARG A 258 -14.04 18.01 25.60
CA ARG A 258 -14.78 17.83 24.35
C ARG A 258 -13.86 17.70 23.15
N SER A 259 -12.73 18.43 23.10
CA SER A 259 -11.71 18.25 22.04
C SER A 259 -11.12 16.85 22.09
N SER A 260 -10.79 16.31 23.27
CA SER A 260 -10.31 14.94 23.42
C SER A 260 -11.34 13.90 22.96
N LEU A 261 -12.64 14.17 23.15
CA LEU A 261 -13.70 13.31 22.64
C LEU A 261 -13.77 13.37 21.10
N ALA A 262 -13.67 14.56 20.52
CA ALA A 262 -13.64 14.73 19.06
C ALA A 262 -12.43 14.02 18.43
N ASP A 263 -11.23 14.13 19.04
CA ASP A 263 -10.03 13.36 18.63
C ASP A 263 -10.29 11.86 18.68
N THR A 264 -11.02 11.38 19.68
CA THR A 264 -11.37 9.96 19.80
C THR A 264 -12.35 9.53 18.69
N TYR A 265 -13.30 10.37 18.30
CA TYR A 265 -14.17 10.11 17.16
C TYR A 265 -13.37 10.04 15.85
N VAL A 266 -12.40 10.92 15.62
CA VAL A 266 -11.48 10.85 14.48
C VAL A 266 -10.73 9.52 14.46
N GLN A 267 -10.12 9.13 15.59
CA GLN A 267 -9.36 7.87 15.70
C GLN A 267 -10.21 6.61 15.46
N THR A 268 -11.52 6.68 15.75
CA THR A 268 -12.47 5.57 15.51
C THR A 268 -13.12 5.63 14.13
N GLY A 269 -12.78 6.63 13.29
CA GLY A 269 -13.36 6.81 11.96
C GLY A 269 -14.78 7.38 11.97
N ARG A 270 -15.26 7.88 13.12
CA ARG A 270 -16.57 8.53 13.27
C ARG A 270 -16.48 10.01 12.91
N LEU A 271 -16.18 10.28 11.65
CA LEU A 271 -15.80 11.62 11.19
C LEU A 271 -16.94 12.63 11.24
N ASP A 272 -18.19 12.23 10.98
CA ASP A 272 -19.34 13.14 11.04
C ASP A 272 -19.63 13.63 12.46
N GLU A 273 -19.50 12.75 13.45
CA GLU A 273 -19.64 13.12 14.87
C GLU A 273 -18.47 13.98 15.33
N ALA A 274 -17.25 13.69 14.87
CA ALA A 274 -16.08 14.53 15.14
C ALA A 274 -16.27 15.95 14.59
N ILE A 275 -16.67 16.08 13.34
CA ILE A 275 -16.95 17.37 12.69
C ILE A 275 -17.98 18.17 13.48
N THR A 276 -19.13 17.55 13.79
CA THR A 276 -20.19 18.21 14.55
C THR A 276 -19.69 18.72 15.90
N LEU A 277 -18.86 17.95 16.57
CA LEU A 277 -18.33 18.32 17.88
C LEU A 277 -17.27 19.44 17.78
N TYR A 278 -16.36 19.38 16.78
CA TYR A 278 -15.39 20.45 16.54
C TYR A 278 -16.04 21.76 16.11
N GLU A 279 -17.12 21.74 15.31
CA GLU A 279 -17.89 22.96 14.99
C GLU A 279 -18.40 23.64 16.26
N GLN A 280 -18.99 22.87 17.18
CA GLN A 280 -19.48 23.40 18.47
C GLN A 280 -18.33 23.93 19.34
N ILE A 281 -17.22 23.21 19.42
CA ILE A 281 -16.03 23.61 20.21
C ILE A 281 -15.48 24.92 19.67
N ARG A 282 -15.36 25.06 18.36
CA ARG A 282 -14.90 26.29 17.70
C ARG A 282 -15.80 27.46 18.04
N GLU A 283 -17.14 27.30 17.96
CA GLU A 283 -18.11 28.34 18.31
C GLU A 283 -18.02 28.76 19.79
N ASP A 284 -17.84 27.78 20.67
CA ASP A 284 -17.69 28.04 22.10
C ASP A 284 -16.37 28.78 22.41
N TYR A 285 -15.24 28.36 21.81
CA TYR A 285 -13.98 29.11 21.95
C TYR A 285 -14.08 30.53 21.38
N ALA A 286 -14.71 30.69 20.19
CA ALA A 286 -14.89 32.01 19.59
C ALA A 286 -15.74 32.95 20.47
N ARG A 287 -16.77 32.41 21.12
CA ARG A 287 -17.66 33.16 22.03
C ARG A 287 -16.94 33.58 23.31
N VAL A 288 -16.10 32.70 23.88
CA VAL A 288 -15.45 32.91 25.17
C VAL A 288 -14.17 33.72 25.07
N LEU A 289 -13.35 33.42 24.07
CA LEU A 289 -12.01 33.93 23.90
C LEU A 289 -11.86 34.91 22.74
N GLY A 290 -12.80 34.90 21.80
CA GLY A 290 -12.74 35.62 20.53
C GLY A 290 -12.17 34.83 19.38
N GLU A 291 -12.47 35.27 18.15
CA GLU A 291 -12.08 34.59 16.89
C GLU A 291 -10.53 34.52 16.73
N ASP A 292 -9.81 35.55 17.17
CA ASP A 292 -8.36 35.66 17.02
C ASP A 292 -7.54 34.92 18.09
N HIS A 293 -8.22 34.29 19.05
CA HIS A 293 -7.50 33.62 20.13
C HIS A 293 -6.80 32.34 19.67
N PRO A 294 -5.57 32.04 20.13
CA PRO A 294 -4.83 30.87 19.70
C PRO A 294 -5.59 29.54 19.83
N GLN A 295 -6.38 29.35 20.88
CA GLN A 295 -7.21 28.14 21.08
C GLN A 295 -8.37 28.06 20.09
N THR A 296 -8.96 29.19 19.71
CA THR A 296 -10.00 29.24 18.66
C THR A 296 -9.40 28.85 17.31
N LEU A 297 -8.22 29.39 16.99
CA LEU A 297 -7.50 29.05 15.75
C LEU A 297 -7.06 27.57 15.73
N SER A 298 -6.66 27.03 16.89
CA SER A 298 -6.34 25.60 17.01
C SER A 298 -7.58 24.72 16.73
N ALA A 299 -8.71 25.03 17.35
CA ALA A 299 -9.95 24.27 17.13
C ALA A 299 -10.43 24.35 15.66
N CYS A 300 -10.21 25.49 15.01
CA CYS A 300 -10.47 25.64 13.56
C CYS A 300 -9.52 24.76 12.72
N ASN A 301 -8.22 24.65 13.11
CA ASN A 301 -7.27 23.77 12.44
C ASN A 301 -7.67 22.29 12.59
N ASP A 302 -8.11 21.87 13.77
CA ASP A 302 -8.53 20.49 14.04
C ASP A 302 -9.80 20.14 13.26
N LEU A 303 -10.75 21.09 13.17
CA LEU A 303 -11.92 20.97 12.32
C LEU A 303 -11.54 20.85 10.83
N ALA A 304 -10.61 21.67 10.34
CA ALA A 304 -10.15 21.61 8.96
C ALA A 304 -9.45 20.30 8.62
N ASN A 305 -8.62 19.77 9.54
CA ASN A 305 -8.02 18.44 9.41
C ASN A 305 -9.08 17.34 9.38
N CYS A 306 -10.13 17.46 10.21
CA CYS A 306 -11.23 16.51 10.23
C CYS A 306 -12.04 16.52 8.92
N TYR A 307 -12.29 17.70 8.32
CA TYR A 307 -12.88 17.81 6.98
C TYR A 307 -11.99 17.14 5.93
N GLN A 308 -10.67 17.32 6.01
CA GLN A 308 -9.72 16.67 5.09
C GLN A 308 -9.80 15.16 5.18
N GLU A 309 -9.80 14.59 6.40
CA GLU A 309 -9.92 13.14 6.61
C GLU A 309 -11.27 12.58 6.15
N ALA A 310 -12.35 13.36 6.28
CA ALA A 310 -13.67 13.02 5.76
C ALA A 310 -13.79 13.15 4.23
N GLY A 311 -12.73 13.57 3.53
CA GLY A 311 -12.75 13.82 2.09
C GLY A 311 -13.52 15.08 1.67
N ARG A 312 -13.94 15.91 2.63
CA ARG A 312 -14.63 17.19 2.39
C ARG A 312 -13.60 18.29 2.10
N LEU A 313 -12.89 18.13 0.96
CA LEU A 313 -11.70 18.91 0.66
C LEU A 313 -11.98 20.40 0.41
N ASP A 314 -13.10 20.75 -0.18
CA ASP A 314 -13.43 22.17 -0.46
C ASP A 314 -13.72 22.94 0.84
N GLU A 315 -14.39 22.33 1.81
CA GLU A 315 -14.59 22.90 3.14
C GLU A 315 -13.28 23.04 3.91
N ALA A 316 -12.42 22.01 3.87
CA ALA A 316 -11.10 22.06 4.47
C ALA A 316 -10.23 23.19 3.89
N ILE A 317 -10.17 23.30 2.56
CA ILE A 317 -9.44 24.34 1.84
C ILE A 317 -9.92 25.75 2.27
N THR A 318 -11.24 25.97 2.21
CA THR A 318 -11.83 27.27 2.59
C THR A 318 -11.47 27.66 4.03
N LEU A 319 -11.50 26.70 4.95
CA LEU A 319 -11.18 26.97 6.36
C LEU A 319 -9.68 27.21 6.57
N PHE A 320 -8.81 26.45 5.91
CA PHE A 320 -7.36 26.68 5.97
C PHE A 320 -6.95 28.03 5.37
N GLU A 321 -7.54 28.45 4.24
CA GLU A 321 -7.27 29.77 3.63
C GLU A 321 -7.60 30.93 4.59
N ARG A 322 -8.76 30.84 5.25
CA ARG A 322 -9.13 31.79 6.30
C ARG A 322 -8.13 31.78 7.46
N LEU A 323 -7.80 30.58 7.97
CA LEU A 323 -6.85 30.41 9.07
C LEU A 323 -5.45 30.97 8.75
N ILE A 324 -4.98 30.77 7.53
CA ILE A 324 -3.70 31.31 7.08
C ILE A 324 -3.74 32.85 7.07
N THR A 325 -4.82 33.43 6.59
CA THR A 325 -5.02 34.87 6.57
C THR A 325 -4.98 35.45 7.99
N ASP A 326 -5.75 34.87 8.91
CA ASP A 326 -5.81 35.28 10.31
C ASP A 326 -4.46 35.05 11.04
N SER A 327 -3.85 33.89 10.86
CA SER A 327 -2.55 33.55 11.45
C SER A 327 -1.44 34.44 10.92
N THR A 328 -1.43 34.79 9.63
CA THR A 328 -0.48 35.74 9.05
C THR A 328 -0.65 37.15 9.65
N ARG A 329 -1.90 37.58 9.80
CA ARG A 329 -2.20 38.89 10.40
C ARG A 329 -1.75 38.99 11.88
N ILE A 330 -1.92 37.89 12.64
CA ILE A 330 -1.67 37.87 14.08
C ILE A 330 -0.20 37.59 14.40
N PHE A 331 0.37 36.57 13.74
CA PHE A 331 1.68 36.03 14.09
C PHE A 331 2.76 36.34 13.04
N GLY A 332 2.37 36.63 11.81
CA GLY A 332 3.27 36.84 10.67
C GLY A 332 3.45 35.61 9.80
N ASP A 333 4.03 35.83 8.62
CA ASP A 333 4.20 34.81 7.57
C ASP A 333 5.09 33.64 7.96
N ASP A 334 6.15 33.88 8.68
CA ASP A 334 7.17 32.91 9.07
C ASP A 334 6.90 32.28 10.44
N HIS A 335 5.73 32.53 11.04
CA HIS A 335 5.40 31.92 12.31
C HIS A 335 5.15 30.38 12.12
N PRO A 336 5.64 29.54 13.05
CA PRO A 336 5.48 28.06 12.93
C PRO A 336 4.05 27.59 12.66
N ASN A 337 3.06 28.21 13.29
CA ASN A 337 1.65 27.87 13.08
C ASN A 337 1.21 28.22 11.65
N THR A 338 1.55 29.41 11.14
CA THR A 338 1.24 29.85 9.78
C THR A 338 1.86 28.89 8.74
N LEU A 339 3.10 28.49 8.96
CA LEU A 339 3.82 27.55 8.10
C LEU A 339 3.19 26.13 8.16
N THR A 340 2.68 25.73 9.32
CA THR A 340 1.96 24.46 9.47
C THR A 340 0.62 24.48 8.73
N LEU A 341 -0.14 25.58 8.85
CA LEU A 341 -1.40 25.73 8.11
C LEU A 341 -1.18 25.73 6.60
N ARG A 342 -0.12 26.39 6.09
CA ARG A 342 0.24 26.31 4.66
C ARG A 342 0.57 24.89 4.21
N ASN A 343 1.29 24.13 5.03
CA ASN A 343 1.57 22.73 4.75
C ASN A 343 0.29 21.87 4.71
N ASN A 344 -0.64 22.09 5.63
CA ASN A 344 -1.92 21.36 5.67
C ASN A 344 -2.83 21.74 4.48
N LEU A 345 -2.89 23.03 4.12
CA LEU A 345 -3.59 23.46 2.91
C LEU A 345 -3.00 22.83 1.65
N ALA A 346 -1.66 22.74 1.58
CA ALA A 346 -0.99 22.06 0.47
C ALA A 346 -1.35 20.57 0.39
N ASN A 347 -1.46 19.87 1.54
CA ASN A 347 -1.94 18.50 1.59
C ASN A 347 -3.38 18.36 1.01
N CYS A 348 -4.28 19.30 1.35
CA CYS A 348 -5.64 19.31 0.82
C CYS A 348 -5.66 19.51 -0.70
N HIS A 349 -4.88 20.46 -1.23
CA HIS A 349 -4.75 20.69 -2.67
C HIS A 349 -4.17 19.46 -3.39
N LEU A 350 -3.16 18.81 -2.79
CA LEU A 350 -2.56 17.59 -3.33
C LEU A 350 -3.61 16.46 -3.44
N GLN A 351 -4.40 16.25 -2.40
CA GLN A 351 -5.47 15.27 -2.38
C GLN A 351 -6.59 15.61 -3.40
N ALA A 352 -6.86 16.90 -3.61
CA ALA A 352 -7.81 17.38 -4.61
C ALA A 352 -7.28 17.35 -6.05
N GLY A 353 -6.02 16.88 -6.27
CA GLY A 353 -5.38 16.87 -7.59
C GLY A 353 -4.96 18.26 -8.10
N ARG A 354 -4.99 19.28 -7.24
CA ARG A 354 -4.58 20.67 -7.55
C ARG A 354 -3.07 20.81 -7.31
N PHE A 355 -2.28 20.17 -8.16
CA PHE A 355 -0.83 20.00 -7.93
C PHE A 355 -0.05 21.33 -7.95
N VAL A 356 -0.45 22.29 -8.80
CA VAL A 356 0.25 23.57 -8.92
C VAL A 356 0.14 24.39 -7.63
N GLU A 357 -1.07 24.47 -7.06
CA GLU A 357 -1.36 25.15 -5.83
C GLU A 357 -0.66 24.47 -4.63
N ALA A 358 -0.69 23.13 -4.61
CA ALA A 358 0.01 22.36 -3.57
C ALA A 358 1.50 22.62 -3.57
N ILE A 359 2.16 22.60 -4.73
CA ILE A 359 3.59 22.86 -4.89
C ILE A 359 3.94 24.26 -4.38
N GLN A 360 3.20 25.29 -4.81
CA GLN A 360 3.45 26.67 -4.39
C GLN A 360 3.38 26.84 -2.86
N LEU A 361 2.41 26.22 -2.23
CA LEU A 361 2.24 26.29 -0.77
C LEU A 361 3.34 25.53 -0.02
N TYR A 362 3.74 24.35 -0.51
CA TYR A 362 4.86 23.62 0.07
C TYR A 362 6.19 24.37 -0.10
N GLU A 363 6.45 25.00 -1.25
CA GLU A 363 7.63 25.83 -1.47
C GLU A 363 7.70 26.97 -0.46
N GLN A 364 6.59 27.69 -0.24
CA GLN A 364 6.50 28.74 0.76
C GLN A 364 6.74 28.21 2.18
N ALA A 365 6.08 27.11 2.54
CA ALA A 365 6.22 26.51 3.86
C ALA A 365 7.65 25.99 4.10
N ALA A 366 8.26 25.33 3.12
CA ALA A 366 9.62 24.82 3.21
C ALA A 366 10.65 25.95 3.33
N ALA A 367 10.53 27.02 2.53
CA ALA A 367 11.39 28.17 2.59
C ALA A 367 11.25 28.91 3.94
N GLY A 368 10.03 29.09 4.45
CA GLY A 368 9.78 29.68 5.76
C GLY A 368 10.38 28.84 6.89
N ARG A 369 10.13 27.53 6.88
CA ARG A 369 10.71 26.60 7.88
C ARG A 369 12.23 26.57 7.82
N ALA A 370 12.84 26.62 6.63
CA ALA A 370 14.29 26.67 6.48
C ALA A 370 14.89 27.97 7.09
N ARG A 371 14.22 29.11 6.93
CA ARG A 371 14.65 30.39 7.53
C ARG A 371 14.57 30.37 9.06
N VAL A 372 13.49 29.81 9.61
CA VAL A 372 13.23 29.90 11.07
C VAL A 372 13.89 28.76 11.83
N LEU A 373 13.87 27.56 11.30
CA LEU A 373 14.30 26.33 11.98
C LEU A 373 15.63 25.78 11.45
N GLY A 374 16.04 26.21 10.26
CA GLY A 374 17.21 25.68 9.56
C GLY A 374 16.86 24.59 8.54
N GLU A 375 17.82 24.36 7.62
CA GLU A 375 17.69 23.43 6.49
C GLU A 375 17.52 21.99 6.93
N ASP A 376 18.23 21.57 7.97
CA ASP A 376 18.27 20.19 8.48
C ASP A 376 17.23 19.92 9.58
N HIS A 377 16.36 20.87 9.89
CA HIS A 377 15.32 20.63 10.91
C HIS A 377 14.29 19.62 10.43
N SER A 378 13.83 18.73 11.31
CA SER A 378 12.91 17.63 10.98
C SER A 378 11.64 18.09 10.24
N LEU A 379 11.03 19.22 10.66
CA LEU A 379 9.85 19.79 10.00
C LEU A 379 10.19 20.36 8.61
N THR A 380 11.37 20.95 8.42
CA THR A 380 11.82 21.43 7.11
C THR A 380 12.00 20.27 6.14
N LEU A 381 12.70 19.23 6.59
CA LEU A 381 12.91 18.01 5.81
C LEU A 381 11.58 17.27 5.51
N SER A 382 10.64 17.29 6.46
CA SER A 382 9.31 16.69 6.24
C SER A 382 8.51 17.44 5.18
N THR A 383 8.48 18.78 5.23
CA THR A 383 7.80 19.59 4.20
C THR A 383 8.43 19.43 2.83
N ARG A 384 9.78 19.35 2.77
CA ARG A 384 10.49 19.08 1.50
C ARG A 384 10.17 17.70 0.95
N ASN A 385 10.01 16.70 1.81
CA ASN A 385 9.55 15.37 1.37
C ASN A 385 8.16 15.45 0.76
N SER A 386 7.21 16.14 1.42
CA SER A 386 5.87 16.34 0.85
C SER A 386 5.87 17.17 -0.44
N LEU A 387 6.78 18.11 -0.58
CA LEU A 387 6.99 18.85 -1.83
C LEU A 387 7.50 17.91 -2.94
N ALA A 388 8.42 17.00 -2.62
CA ALA A 388 8.89 16.00 -3.58
C ALA A 388 7.78 15.03 -4.00
N ASP A 389 6.94 14.60 -3.04
CA ASP A 389 5.73 13.79 -3.33
C ASP A 389 4.76 14.54 -4.26
N ALA A 390 4.62 15.88 -4.07
CA ALA A 390 3.78 16.72 -4.93
C ALA A 390 4.38 16.92 -6.35
N TYR A 391 5.70 17.08 -6.48
CA TYR A 391 6.37 17.11 -7.78
C TYR A 391 6.21 15.77 -8.51
N GLU A 392 6.35 14.64 -7.82
CA GLU A 392 6.14 13.31 -8.40
C GLU A 392 4.71 13.17 -8.93
N SER A 393 3.71 13.52 -8.11
CA SER A 393 2.29 13.46 -8.46
C SER A 393 1.95 14.38 -9.66
N ALA A 394 2.65 15.51 -9.80
CA ALA A 394 2.53 16.44 -10.92
C ALA A 394 3.29 15.97 -12.18
N GLY A 395 3.97 14.81 -12.14
CA GLY A 395 4.81 14.31 -13.22
C GLY A 395 6.17 15.03 -13.37
N ARG A 396 6.52 15.94 -12.47
CA ARG A 396 7.80 16.67 -12.42
C ARG A 396 8.87 15.84 -11.72
N ARG A 397 9.14 14.66 -12.28
CA ARG A 397 9.96 13.63 -11.63
C ARG A 397 11.42 14.03 -11.45
N VAL A 398 11.97 14.87 -12.32
CA VAL A 398 13.37 15.34 -12.20
C VAL A 398 13.55 16.19 -10.95
N GLU A 399 12.62 17.11 -10.71
CA GLU A 399 12.61 17.96 -9.51
C GLU A 399 12.33 17.13 -8.25
N ALA A 400 11.45 16.14 -8.34
CA ALA A 400 11.18 15.21 -7.23
C ALA A 400 12.46 14.46 -6.82
N ILE A 401 13.21 13.90 -7.77
CA ILE A 401 14.47 13.20 -7.54
C ILE A 401 15.46 14.10 -6.80
N GLN A 402 15.72 15.31 -7.34
CA GLN A 402 16.68 16.23 -6.73
C GLN A 402 16.32 16.56 -5.27
N LEU A 403 15.05 16.72 -5.00
CA LEU A 403 14.59 17.06 -3.67
C LEU A 403 14.63 15.87 -2.71
N TYR A 404 14.23 14.66 -3.17
CA TYR A 404 14.38 13.44 -2.37
C TYR A 404 15.83 13.13 -2.03
N GLU A 405 16.79 13.32 -2.94
CA GLU A 405 18.23 13.16 -2.68
C GLU A 405 18.69 14.09 -1.56
N GLN A 406 18.29 15.37 -1.60
CA GLN A 406 18.59 16.35 -0.55
C GLN A 406 17.98 15.93 0.79
N VAL A 407 16.70 15.56 0.80
CA VAL A 407 15.98 15.14 2.01
C VAL A 407 16.57 13.85 2.59
N ALA A 408 16.88 12.87 1.76
CA ALA A 408 17.49 11.61 2.20
C ALA A 408 18.86 11.87 2.88
N THR A 409 19.69 12.72 2.26
CA THR A 409 20.99 13.12 2.83
C THR A 409 20.82 13.90 4.15
N GLY A 410 19.88 14.84 4.20
CA GLY A 410 19.58 15.60 5.41
C GLY A 410 19.07 14.70 6.56
N ARG A 411 18.11 13.83 6.26
CA ARG A 411 17.57 12.86 7.23
C ARG A 411 18.64 11.89 7.71
N ALA A 412 19.48 11.36 6.82
CA ALA A 412 20.58 10.48 7.18
C ALA A 412 21.58 11.15 8.15
N ARG A 413 21.87 12.44 7.94
CA ARG A 413 22.75 13.23 8.82
C ARG A 413 22.16 13.47 10.20
N VAL A 414 20.85 13.77 10.27
CA VAL A 414 20.19 14.17 11.53
C VAL A 414 19.66 12.98 12.32
N LEU A 415 19.07 12.02 11.62
CA LEU A 415 18.35 10.88 12.23
C LEU A 415 19.15 9.59 12.15
N GLY A 416 20.10 9.50 11.22
CA GLY A 416 20.84 8.27 10.90
C GLY A 416 20.32 7.59 9.64
N GLU A 417 21.19 6.74 9.08
CA GLU A 417 20.95 5.99 7.84
C GLU A 417 19.78 5.01 7.98
N ASP A 418 19.64 4.39 9.14
CA ASP A 418 18.66 3.35 9.47
C ASP A 418 17.31 3.88 9.96
N HIS A 419 17.19 5.18 10.12
CA HIS A 419 15.96 5.74 10.66
C HIS A 419 14.76 5.52 9.71
N PRO A 420 13.57 5.14 10.22
CA PRO A 420 12.40 4.84 9.37
C PRO A 420 12.07 5.93 8.35
N LEU A 421 12.19 7.21 8.72
CA LEU A 421 11.94 8.33 7.81
C LEU A 421 13.01 8.45 6.71
N THR A 422 14.28 8.15 7.02
CA THR A 422 15.37 8.11 6.03
C THR A 422 15.11 7.00 5.01
N LEU A 423 14.81 5.80 5.50
CA LEU A 423 14.49 4.65 4.67
C LEU A 423 13.21 4.85 3.83
N SER A 424 12.20 5.56 4.38
CA SER A 424 11.00 5.92 3.61
C SER A 424 11.32 6.89 2.47
N THR A 425 12.13 7.92 2.71
CA THR A 425 12.54 8.85 1.64
C THR A 425 13.33 8.15 0.55
N ARG A 426 14.27 7.26 0.92
CA ARG A 426 15.02 6.46 -0.06
C ARG A 426 14.12 5.53 -0.87
N ASN A 427 13.11 4.95 -0.23
CA ASN A 427 12.12 4.13 -0.94
C ASN A 427 11.32 4.95 -1.97
N ASN A 428 10.92 6.18 -1.64
CA ASN A 428 10.23 7.07 -2.57
C ASN A 428 11.16 7.53 -3.70
N LEU A 429 12.43 7.81 -3.38
CA LEU A 429 13.45 8.12 -4.40
C LEU A 429 13.64 6.95 -5.39
N ALA A 430 13.75 5.72 -4.88
CA ALA A 430 13.87 4.52 -5.72
C ALA A 430 12.63 4.33 -6.61
N TYR A 431 11.43 4.57 -6.08
CA TYR A 431 10.20 4.56 -6.86
C TYR A 431 10.24 5.59 -8.01
N THR A 432 10.71 6.81 -7.71
CA THR A 432 10.80 7.87 -8.73
C THR A 432 11.88 7.55 -9.78
N TYR A 433 13.02 6.95 -9.39
CA TYR A 433 14.00 6.43 -10.34
C TYR A 433 13.41 5.38 -11.28
N ASN A 434 12.68 4.41 -10.73
CA ASN A 434 11.98 3.39 -11.53
C ASN A 434 10.98 4.04 -12.51
N ALA A 435 10.21 5.03 -12.05
CA ALA A 435 9.21 5.73 -12.86
C ALA A 435 9.79 6.57 -14.02
N VAL A 436 11.09 6.93 -13.97
CA VAL A 436 11.80 7.61 -15.08
C VAL A 436 12.68 6.68 -15.89
N GLY A 437 12.66 5.37 -15.62
CA GLY A 437 13.43 4.36 -16.34
C GLY A 437 14.90 4.24 -15.89
N ARG A 438 15.32 4.88 -14.78
CA ARG A 438 16.65 4.71 -14.17
C ARG A 438 16.66 3.43 -13.33
N LEU A 439 16.53 2.28 -14.00
CA LEU A 439 16.24 0.99 -13.35
C LEU A 439 17.39 0.50 -12.48
N ASP A 440 18.64 0.64 -12.93
CA ASP A 440 19.80 0.18 -12.14
C ASP A 440 19.92 0.92 -10.80
N GLU A 441 19.68 2.24 -10.81
CA GLU A 441 19.73 3.06 -9.60
C GLU A 441 18.54 2.78 -8.69
N ALA A 442 17.35 2.55 -9.26
CA ALA A 442 16.17 2.15 -8.51
C ALA A 442 16.40 0.81 -7.79
N ILE A 443 16.89 -0.20 -8.51
CA ILE A 443 17.18 -1.54 -7.99
C ILE A 443 18.21 -1.45 -6.87
N ALA A 444 19.37 -0.81 -7.11
CA ALA A 444 20.42 -0.69 -6.11
C ALA A 444 19.92 -0.03 -4.81
N LEU A 445 19.09 1.02 -4.94
CA LEU A 445 18.56 1.71 -3.79
C LEU A 445 17.49 0.89 -3.06
N TYR A 446 16.60 0.20 -3.77
CA TYR A 446 15.63 -0.71 -3.17
C TYR A 446 16.30 -1.88 -2.46
N GLU A 447 17.36 -2.50 -3.02
CA GLU A 447 18.12 -3.58 -2.39
C GLU A 447 18.71 -3.12 -1.05
N GLN A 448 19.30 -1.92 -1.02
CA GLN A 448 19.82 -1.33 0.20
C GLN A 448 18.71 -1.10 1.23
N VAL A 449 17.61 -0.44 0.84
CA VAL A 449 16.48 -0.13 1.74
C VAL A 449 15.82 -1.42 2.25
N ALA A 450 15.66 -2.45 1.40
CA ALA A 450 15.10 -3.72 1.80
C ALA A 450 15.97 -4.43 2.84
N THR A 451 17.29 -4.40 2.65
CA THR A 451 18.28 -4.97 3.60
C THR A 451 18.25 -4.22 4.92
N ASP A 452 18.26 -2.89 4.90
CA ASP A 452 18.23 -2.07 6.10
C ASP A 452 16.91 -2.20 6.85
N ARG A 453 15.76 -2.22 6.15
CA ARG A 453 14.46 -2.48 6.77
C ARG A 453 14.38 -3.89 7.36
N ALA A 454 14.91 -4.90 6.68
CA ALA A 454 14.94 -6.26 7.22
C ALA A 454 15.75 -6.35 8.51
N ARG A 455 16.90 -5.66 8.58
CA ARG A 455 17.75 -5.59 9.76
C ARG A 455 17.08 -4.83 10.93
N VAL A 456 16.40 -3.73 10.66
CA VAL A 456 15.80 -2.88 11.70
C VAL A 456 14.42 -3.34 12.14
N LEU A 457 13.59 -3.79 11.20
CA LEU A 457 12.17 -4.09 11.42
C LEU A 457 11.87 -5.60 11.36
N GLY A 458 12.77 -6.38 10.76
CA GLY A 458 12.57 -7.80 10.47
C GLY A 458 12.07 -8.07 9.05
N ASP A 459 12.28 -9.30 8.59
CA ASP A 459 11.99 -9.74 7.22
C ASP A 459 10.51 -9.67 6.85
N ASN A 460 9.64 -10.02 7.78
CA ASN A 460 8.19 -10.07 7.58
C ASN A 460 7.47 -8.77 7.96
N HIS A 461 8.20 -7.71 8.31
CA HIS A 461 7.57 -6.44 8.63
C HIS A 461 6.88 -5.85 7.38
N PRO A 462 5.66 -5.26 7.50
CA PRO A 462 4.91 -4.73 6.36
C PRO A 462 5.70 -3.75 5.48
N HIS A 463 6.53 -2.90 6.06
CA HIS A 463 7.39 -1.97 5.30
C HIS A 463 8.52 -2.69 4.57
N THR A 464 9.12 -3.74 5.14
CA THR A 464 10.12 -4.58 4.48
C THR A 464 9.53 -5.30 3.28
N LEU A 465 8.37 -5.95 3.48
CA LEU A 465 7.65 -6.66 2.42
C LEU A 465 7.20 -5.71 1.30
N ASN A 466 6.79 -4.49 1.65
CA ASN A 466 6.40 -3.49 0.66
C ASN A 466 7.59 -3.03 -0.20
N THR A 467 8.78 -2.81 0.42
CA THR A 467 10.00 -2.47 -0.33
C THR A 467 10.43 -3.61 -1.24
N ARG A 468 10.37 -4.87 -0.75
CA ARG A 468 10.68 -6.05 -1.57
C ARG A 468 9.71 -6.20 -2.74
N ASN A 469 8.43 -5.89 -2.55
CA ASN A 469 7.48 -5.87 -3.65
C ASN A 469 7.88 -4.83 -4.71
N SER A 470 8.18 -3.59 -4.29
CA SER A 470 8.63 -2.55 -5.22
C SER A 470 9.98 -2.88 -5.90
N LEU A 471 10.87 -3.61 -5.23
CA LEU A 471 12.09 -4.14 -5.82
C LEU A 471 11.77 -5.20 -6.89
N ALA A 472 10.81 -6.09 -6.63
CA ALA A 472 10.37 -7.07 -7.61
C ALA A 472 9.74 -6.40 -8.85
N ASP A 473 8.90 -5.36 -8.63
CA ASP A 473 8.36 -4.53 -9.72
C ASP A 473 9.49 -3.88 -10.55
N ALA A 474 10.59 -3.46 -9.91
CA ALA A 474 11.75 -2.87 -10.59
C ALA A 474 12.57 -3.91 -11.37
N TYR A 475 12.78 -5.12 -10.81
CA TYR A 475 13.39 -6.24 -11.54
C TYR A 475 12.57 -6.63 -12.77
N GLU A 476 11.24 -6.71 -12.64
CA GLU A 476 10.33 -6.99 -13.76
C GLU A 476 10.47 -5.91 -14.87
N SER A 477 10.46 -4.63 -14.46
CA SER A 477 10.66 -3.51 -15.39
C SER A 477 12.03 -3.55 -16.10
N ALA A 478 13.03 -4.12 -15.45
CA ALA A 478 14.38 -4.32 -16.02
C ALA A 478 14.51 -5.62 -16.83
N GLY A 479 13.43 -6.39 -16.98
CA GLY A 479 13.44 -7.69 -17.67
C GLY A 479 14.14 -8.82 -16.90
N ARG A 480 14.45 -8.61 -15.60
CA ARG A 480 15.08 -9.59 -14.71
C ARG A 480 14.01 -10.45 -14.06
N LEU A 481 13.32 -11.23 -14.90
CA LEU A 481 12.06 -11.92 -14.50
C LEU A 481 12.29 -13.01 -13.46
N ASP A 482 13.39 -13.74 -13.50
CA ASP A 482 13.67 -14.81 -12.51
C ASP A 482 13.87 -14.22 -11.10
N GLU A 483 14.58 -13.09 -11.00
CA GLU A 483 14.76 -12.40 -9.73
C GLU A 483 13.45 -11.77 -9.22
N ALA A 484 12.66 -11.21 -10.11
CA ALA A 484 11.33 -10.68 -9.77
C ALA A 484 10.43 -11.77 -9.20
N ILE A 485 10.32 -12.91 -9.90
CA ILE A 485 9.52 -14.06 -9.49
C ILE A 485 9.96 -14.56 -8.10
N ALA A 486 11.26 -14.83 -7.94
CA ALA A 486 11.79 -15.34 -6.67
C ALA A 486 11.48 -14.39 -5.49
N LEU A 487 11.52 -13.08 -5.74
CA LEU A 487 11.25 -12.08 -4.72
C LEU A 487 9.74 -11.94 -4.43
N TYR A 488 8.88 -11.96 -5.46
CA TYR A 488 7.43 -11.99 -5.26
C TYR A 488 6.98 -13.23 -4.47
N GLU A 489 7.53 -14.42 -4.75
CA GLU A 489 7.24 -15.64 -3.99
C GLU A 489 7.56 -15.47 -2.49
N GLN A 490 8.72 -14.86 -2.18
CA GLN A 490 9.10 -14.56 -0.79
C GLN A 490 8.12 -13.56 -0.15
N VAL A 491 7.75 -12.50 -0.87
CA VAL A 491 6.81 -11.48 -0.38
C VAL A 491 5.42 -12.08 -0.15
N VAL A 492 4.91 -12.89 -1.07
CA VAL A 492 3.63 -13.61 -0.92
C VAL A 492 3.64 -14.48 0.32
N LYS A 493 4.71 -15.25 0.54
CA LYS A 493 4.87 -16.08 1.74
C LYS A 493 4.85 -15.25 3.01
N GLY A 494 5.61 -14.16 3.06
CA GLY A 494 5.66 -13.23 4.19
C GLY A 494 4.32 -12.55 4.46
N GLN A 495 3.67 -12.01 3.42
CA GLN A 495 2.36 -11.38 3.55
C GLN A 495 1.27 -12.36 3.97
N THR A 496 1.29 -13.59 3.45
CA THR A 496 0.35 -14.64 3.85
C THR A 496 0.48 -14.95 5.34
N SER A 497 1.70 -15.00 5.85
CA SER A 497 1.93 -15.27 7.28
C SER A 497 1.50 -14.14 8.21
N VAL A 498 1.60 -12.88 7.78
CA VAL A 498 1.34 -11.69 8.62
C VAL A 498 -0.07 -11.15 8.43
N LEU A 499 -0.56 -11.12 7.20
CA LEU A 499 -1.82 -10.49 6.84
C LEU A 499 -2.92 -11.51 6.50
N GLY A 500 -2.53 -12.75 6.22
CA GLY A 500 -3.41 -13.79 5.72
C GLY A 500 -3.47 -13.85 4.18
N PRO A 501 -3.93 -15.00 3.64
CA PRO A 501 -4.00 -15.23 2.18
C PRO A 501 -5.02 -14.34 1.47
N ASP A 502 -6.07 -13.92 2.16
CA ASP A 502 -7.20 -13.15 1.64
C ASP A 502 -7.01 -11.64 1.74
N HIS A 503 -5.92 -11.19 2.35
CA HIS A 503 -5.69 -9.77 2.53
C HIS A 503 -5.47 -9.07 1.17
N PRO A 504 -6.04 -7.87 0.94
CA PRO A 504 -5.95 -7.18 -0.35
C PRO A 504 -4.53 -6.96 -0.88
N ARG A 505 -3.54 -6.80 0.01
CA ARG A 505 -2.12 -6.68 -0.38
C ARG A 505 -1.54 -8.03 -0.82
N THR A 506 -1.86 -9.11 -0.10
CA THR A 506 -1.43 -10.47 -0.48
C THR A 506 -1.98 -10.85 -1.84
N LEU A 507 -3.27 -10.57 -2.08
CA LEU A 507 -3.92 -10.83 -3.37
C LEU A 507 -3.31 -9.95 -4.49
N ALA A 508 -2.94 -8.69 -4.20
CA ALA A 508 -2.27 -7.83 -5.16
C ALA A 508 -0.87 -8.37 -5.55
N THR A 509 -0.06 -8.79 -4.57
CA THR A 509 1.27 -9.36 -4.86
C THR A 509 1.16 -10.70 -5.60
N ARG A 510 0.17 -11.56 -5.27
CA ARG A 510 -0.09 -12.79 -6.04
C ARG A 510 -0.49 -12.49 -7.48
N HIS A 511 -1.21 -11.40 -7.71
CA HIS A 511 -1.52 -10.93 -9.07
C HIS A 511 -0.25 -10.49 -9.81
N SER A 512 0.64 -9.70 -9.17
CA SER A 512 1.92 -9.31 -9.77
C SER A 512 2.82 -10.53 -10.06
N LEU A 513 2.85 -11.52 -9.16
CA LEU A 513 3.59 -12.77 -9.39
C LEU A 513 3.04 -13.53 -10.61
N ALA A 514 1.71 -13.60 -10.77
CA ALA A 514 1.11 -14.24 -11.94
C ALA A 514 1.47 -13.51 -13.24
N TYR A 515 1.52 -12.18 -13.20
CA TYR A 515 1.96 -11.37 -14.34
C TYR A 515 3.46 -11.58 -14.66
N ALA A 516 4.29 -11.69 -13.65
CA ALA A 516 5.72 -12.00 -13.83
C ALA A 516 5.92 -13.41 -14.45
N TYR A 517 5.12 -14.41 -14.05
CA TYR A 517 5.11 -15.73 -14.70
C TYR A 517 4.68 -15.63 -16.17
N GLU A 518 3.61 -14.84 -16.48
CA GLU A 518 3.17 -14.61 -17.87
C GLU A 518 4.28 -13.96 -18.69
N SER A 519 4.94 -12.93 -18.16
CA SER A 519 6.06 -12.23 -18.81
C SER A 519 7.27 -13.14 -19.04
N ALA A 520 7.46 -14.15 -18.18
CA ALA A 520 8.51 -15.17 -18.29
C ALA A 520 8.09 -16.37 -19.16
N GLU A 521 6.98 -16.28 -19.89
CA GLU A 521 6.40 -17.35 -20.74
C GLU A 521 6.05 -18.64 -19.94
N ARG A 522 5.93 -18.54 -18.60
CA ARG A 522 5.52 -19.64 -17.71
C ARG A 522 3.98 -19.63 -17.60
N LEU A 523 3.32 -19.91 -18.72
CA LEU A 523 1.87 -19.68 -18.88
C LEU A 523 1.00 -20.56 -17.98
N ASP A 524 1.38 -21.81 -17.74
CA ASP A 524 0.60 -22.73 -16.89
C ASP A 524 0.56 -22.24 -15.42
N GLU A 525 1.71 -21.77 -14.91
CA GLU A 525 1.81 -21.21 -13.56
C GLU A 525 1.05 -19.88 -13.46
N ALA A 526 1.19 -19.02 -14.47
CA ALA A 526 0.47 -17.75 -14.55
C ALA A 526 -1.05 -17.97 -14.51
N ILE A 527 -1.57 -18.83 -15.38
CA ILE A 527 -3.00 -19.15 -15.48
C ILE A 527 -3.51 -19.71 -14.14
N THR A 528 -2.81 -20.71 -13.60
CA THR A 528 -3.20 -21.33 -12.32
C THR A 528 -3.28 -20.29 -11.20
N LEU A 529 -2.31 -19.40 -11.12
CA LEU A 529 -2.28 -18.39 -10.06
C LEU A 529 -3.32 -17.29 -10.28
N TYR A 530 -3.54 -16.84 -11.51
CA TYR A 530 -4.60 -15.89 -11.84
C TYR A 530 -5.99 -16.44 -11.52
N GLU A 531 -6.28 -17.72 -11.84
CA GLU A 531 -7.54 -18.38 -11.50
C GLU A 531 -7.79 -18.35 -9.99
N GLN A 532 -6.78 -18.72 -9.20
CA GLN A 532 -6.86 -18.68 -7.73
C GLN A 532 -7.11 -17.29 -7.21
N VAL A 533 -6.30 -16.29 -7.66
CA VAL A 533 -6.43 -14.90 -7.23
C VAL A 533 -7.79 -14.31 -7.59
N ALA A 534 -8.30 -14.64 -8.78
CA ALA A 534 -9.61 -14.20 -9.22
C ALA A 534 -10.74 -14.75 -8.34
N GLN A 535 -10.68 -16.05 -8.00
CA GLN A 535 -11.64 -16.66 -7.09
C GLN A 535 -11.59 -16.04 -5.70
N ASP A 536 -10.39 -15.84 -5.15
CA ASP A 536 -10.21 -15.24 -3.83
C ASP A 536 -10.69 -13.77 -3.82
N GLN A 537 -10.34 -12.98 -4.84
CA GLN A 537 -10.84 -11.60 -4.97
C GLN A 537 -12.35 -11.54 -5.14
N ALA A 538 -12.96 -12.45 -5.89
CA ALA A 538 -14.41 -12.52 -6.02
C ALA A 538 -15.11 -12.81 -4.70
N ARG A 539 -14.53 -13.68 -3.89
CA ARG A 539 -15.03 -14.01 -2.56
C ARG A 539 -14.91 -12.85 -1.58
N VAL A 540 -13.78 -12.11 -1.62
CA VAL A 540 -13.47 -11.06 -0.64
C VAL A 540 -14.00 -9.69 -1.04
N LEU A 541 -13.88 -9.34 -2.31
CA LEU A 541 -14.21 -8.01 -2.84
C LEU A 541 -15.50 -7.98 -3.67
N GLY A 542 -15.94 -9.15 -4.12
CA GLY A 542 -17.05 -9.27 -5.07
C GLY A 542 -16.59 -9.46 -6.52
N THR A 543 -17.46 -10.08 -7.31
CA THR A 543 -17.22 -10.36 -8.75
C THR A 543 -17.05 -9.08 -9.57
N ASP A 544 -17.79 -8.03 -9.20
CA ASP A 544 -17.85 -6.76 -9.92
C ASP A 544 -16.76 -5.77 -9.50
N HIS A 545 -15.95 -6.12 -8.51
CA HIS A 545 -14.93 -5.22 -8.01
C HIS A 545 -13.86 -4.95 -9.07
N PRO A 546 -13.39 -3.70 -9.25
CA PRO A 546 -12.41 -3.34 -10.29
C PRO A 546 -11.12 -4.17 -10.27
N ARG A 547 -10.67 -4.60 -9.10
CA ARG A 547 -9.48 -5.48 -8.97
C ARG A 547 -9.78 -6.89 -9.45
N THR A 548 -10.95 -7.44 -9.10
CA THR A 548 -11.39 -8.76 -9.58
C THR A 548 -11.49 -8.75 -11.10
N LEU A 549 -12.17 -7.77 -11.67
CA LEU A 549 -12.28 -7.60 -13.12
C LEU A 549 -10.90 -7.42 -13.80
N ASN A 550 -9.95 -6.75 -13.16
CA ASN A 550 -8.59 -6.61 -13.67
C ASN A 550 -7.82 -7.93 -13.66
N THR A 551 -7.75 -8.63 -12.52
CA THR A 551 -7.09 -9.95 -12.42
C THR A 551 -7.74 -10.89 -13.39
N CYS A 552 -9.02 -10.86 -13.33
CA CYS A 552 -9.80 -11.52 -14.27
C CYS A 552 -9.39 -11.15 -15.71
N ASN A 553 -8.93 -10.11 -16.03
CA ASN A 553 -8.48 -9.63 -17.32
C ASN A 553 -7.11 -10.21 -17.74
N ASN A 554 -6.14 -10.30 -16.80
CA ASN A 554 -4.83 -10.85 -17.10
C ASN A 554 -4.92 -12.37 -17.42
N LEU A 555 -5.85 -13.10 -16.80
CA LEU A 555 -6.06 -14.49 -17.13
C LEU A 555 -6.49 -14.69 -18.60
N ALA A 556 -7.38 -13.82 -19.13
CA ALA A 556 -7.78 -13.97 -20.53
C ALA A 556 -6.61 -13.65 -21.49
N SER A 557 -5.74 -12.68 -21.15
CA SER A 557 -4.49 -12.47 -21.89
C SER A 557 -3.61 -13.71 -21.82
N ALA A 558 -3.43 -14.26 -20.64
CA ALA A 558 -2.67 -15.49 -20.47
C ALA A 558 -3.27 -16.67 -21.24
N TYR A 559 -4.61 -16.76 -21.33
CA TYR A 559 -5.27 -17.74 -22.20
C TYR A 559 -5.00 -17.48 -23.67
N VAL A 560 -4.99 -16.21 -24.13
CA VAL A 560 -4.61 -15.91 -25.52
C VAL A 560 -3.16 -16.32 -25.77
N SER A 561 -2.25 -15.99 -24.86
CA SER A 561 -0.83 -16.39 -24.97
C SER A 561 -0.63 -17.91 -24.97
N ALA A 562 -1.50 -18.62 -24.28
CA ALA A 562 -1.52 -20.09 -24.24
C ALA A 562 -2.33 -20.74 -25.37
N GLU A 563 -2.76 -19.96 -26.39
CA GLU A 563 -3.58 -20.41 -27.53
C GLU A 563 -4.94 -21.01 -27.13
N ARG A 564 -5.43 -20.74 -25.90
CA ARG A 564 -6.75 -21.15 -25.38
C ARG A 564 -7.80 -20.10 -25.74
N LEU A 565 -8.01 -19.88 -27.06
CA LEU A 565 -8.75 -18.74 -27.57
C LEU A 565 -10.25 -18.72 -27.22
N ASP A 566 -10.91 -19.88 -27.19
CA ASP A 566 -12.34 -19.96 -26.82
C ASP A 566 -12.58 -19.52 -25.36
N GLU A 567 -11.68 -19.93 -24.47
CA GLU A 567 -11.73 -19.55 -23.05
C GLU A 567 -11.43 -18.07 -22.88
N ALA A 568 -10.43 -17.55 -23.59
CA ALA A 568 -10.09 -16.14 -23.59
C ALA A 568 -11.26 -15.26 -24.06
N ILE A 569 -11.84 -15.59 -25.22
CA ILE A 569 -12.97 -14.85 -25.79
C ILE A 569 -14.15 -14.91 -24.85
N THR A 570 -14.52 -16.12 -24.43
CA THR A 570 -15.61 -16.34 -23.48
C THR A 570 -15.41 -15.49 -22.25
N LEU A 571 -14.20 -15.30 -21.81
CA LEU A 571 -13.77 -14.59 -20.65
C LEU A 571 -13.81 -13.07 -20.86
N TYR A 572 -13.30 -12.56 -21.97
CA TYR A 572 -13.36 -11.14 -22.30
C TYR A 572 -14.82 -10.62 -22.48
N GLU A 573 -15.71 -11.36 -23.12
CA GLU A 573 -17.12 -10.99 -23.29
C GLU A 573 -17.80 -10.73 -21.95
N GLN A 574 -17.59 -11.60 -20.95
CA GLN A 574 -18.18 -11.44 -19.62
C GLN A 574 -17.65 -10.17 -18.93
N VAL A 575 -16.34 -9.95 -18.92
CA VAL A 575 -15.76 -8.80 -18.26
C VAL A 575 -16.16 -7.50 -18.95
N ALA A 576 -16.26 -7.50 -20.29
CA ALA A 576 -16.78 -6.36 -21.02
C ALA A 576 -18.21 -6.02 -20.56
N GLN A 577 -19.06 -7.04 -20.40
CA GLN A 577 -20.42 -6.87 -19.89
C GLN A 577 -20.45 -6.34 -18.45
N ASP A 578 -19.66 -6.94 -17.56
CA ASP A 578 -19.61 -6.55 -16.15
C ASP A 578 -19.04 -5.14 -15.98
N GLN A 579 -18.00 -4.78 -16.71
CA GLN A 579 -17.46 -3.42 -16.70
C GLN A 579 -18.44 -2.41 -17.32
N ALA A 580 -19.12 -2.75 -18.40
CA ALA A 580 -20.15 -1.88 -18.98
C ALA A 580 -21.28 -1.59 -17.99
N ARG A 581 -21.67 -2.59 -17.18
CA ARG A 581 -22.67 -2.46 -16.13
C ARG A 581 -22.21 -1.60 -14.96
N VAL A 582 -20.94 -1.74 -14.53
CA VAL A 582 -20.42 -1.07 -13.32
C VAL A 582 -19.84 0.30 -13.62
N LEU A 583 -19.10 0.44 -14.72
CA LEU A 583 -18.35 1.64 -15.07
C LEU A 583 -18.97 2.43 -16.23
N GLY A 584 -19.86 1.80 -17.00
CA GLY A 584 -20.40 2.34 -18.25
C GLY A 584 -19.68 1.82 -19.48
N THR A 585 -20.39 1.83 -20.62
CA THR A 585 -19.87 1.37 -21.93
C THR A 585 -18.71 2.23 -22.42
N ASP A 586 -18.71 3.51 -22.08
CA ASP A 586 -17.75 4.52 -22.52
C ASP A 586 -16.51 4.62 -21.65
N HIS A 587 -16.49 3.91 -20.53
CA HIS A 587 -15.37 4.00 -19.60
C HIS A 587 -14.08 3.48 -20.23
N PRO A 588 -12.92 4.17 -20.08
CA PRO A 588 -11.66 3.77 -20.71
C PRO A 588 -11.24 2.32 -20.44
N ARG A 589 -11.58 1.77 -19.29
CA ARG A 589 -11.34 0.35 -18.98
C ARG A 589 -12.24 -0.57 -19.82
N THR A 590 -13.52 -0.27 -19.96
CA THR A 590 -14.46 -1.04 -20.80
C THR A 590 -14.03 -1.03 -22.24
N LEU A 591 -13.66 0.13 -22.79
CA LEU A 591 -13.17 0.27 -24.15
C LEU A 591 -11.85 -0.49 -24.38
N ASN A 592 -10.95 -0.48 -23.39
CA ASN A 592 -9.73 -1.26 -23.45
C ASN A 592 -10.03 -2.78 -23.51
N THR A 593 -11.10 -3.19 -22.84
CA THR A 593 -11.64 -4.53 -22.80
C THR A 593 -12.10 -5.00 -24.16
N CYS A 594 -12.95 -4.22 -24.76
CA CYS A 594 -13.48 -4.51 -26.07
C CYS A 594 -12.34 -4.56 -27.11
N ASN A 595 -11.32 -3.72 -26.95
CA ASN A 595 -10.14 -3.77 -27.80
C ASN A 595 -9.37 -5.11 -27.68
N ASN A 596 -9.18 -5.62 -26.44
CA ASN A 596 -8.51 -6.92 -26.23
C ASN A 596 -9.36 -8.09 -26.74
N LEU A 597 -10.70 -8.01 -26.53
CA LEU A 597 -11.62 -8.99 -27.09
C LEU A 597 -11.55 -9.02 -28.61
N ALA A 598 -11.52 -7.87 -29.26
CA ALA A 598 -11.36 -7.80 -30.71
C ALA A 598 -10.00 -8.38 -31.16
N SER A 599 -8.93 -8.16 -30.40
CA SER A 599 -7.64 -8.81 -30.66
C SER A 599 -7.71 -10.33 -30.51
N ALA A 600 -8.43 -10.83 -29.50
CA ALA A 600 -8.65 -12.25 -29.31
C ALA A 600 -9.48 -12.86 -30.49
N TYR A 601 -10.46 -12.12 -31.02
CA TYR A 601 -11.16 -12.53 -32.24
C TYR A 601 -10.22 -12.61 -33.45
N VAL A 602 -9.28 -11.65 -33.59
CA VAL A 602 -8.26 -11.71 -34.67
C VAL A 602 -7.41 -12.99 -34.52
N SER A 603 -6.94 -13.28 -33.31
CA SER A 603 -6.16 -14.51 -33.04
C SER A 603 -6.96 -15.79 -33.30
N ALA A 604 -8.28 -15.74 -33.12
CA ALA A 604 -9.21 -16.86 -33.41
C ALA A 604 -9.71 -16.89 -34.86
N GLU A 605 -9.12 -16.07 -35.77
CA GLU A 605 -9.51 -15.93 -37.17
C GLU A 605 -10.99 -15.47 -37.39
N ARG A 606 -11.63 -14.91 -36.33
CA ARG A 606 -12.99 -14.36 -36.39
C ARG A 606 -12.94 -12.87 -36.79
N LEU A 607 -12.43 -12.62 -38.02
CA LEU A 607 -12.01 -11.29 -38.47
C LEU A 607 -13.18 -10.31 -38.64
N ASP A 608 -14.37 -10.76 -39.07
CA ASP A 608 -15.55 -9.89 -39.24
C ASP A 608 -16.05 -9.36 -37.87
N GLU A 609 -16.02 -10.21 -36.85
CA GLU A 609 -16.41 -9.82 -35.49
C GLU A 609 -15.37 -8.88 -34.88
N ALA A 610 -14.10 -9.12 -35.14
CA ALA A 610 -13.00 -8.25 -34.73
C ALA A 610 -13.15 -6.84 -35.32
N ILE A 611 -13.39 -6.74 -36.65
CA ILE A 611 -13.59 -5.47 -37.34
C ILE A 611 -14.76 -4.70 -36.73
N THR A 612 -15.91 -5.35 -36.59
CA THR A 612 -17.11 -4.72 -36.01
C THR A 612 -16.86 -4.15 -34.64
N LEU A 613 -16.19 -4.91 -33.77
CA LEU A 613 -15.91 -4.49 -32.39
C LEU A 613 -14.86 -3.39 -32.34
N TYR A 614 -13.78 -3.49 -33.14
CA TYR A 614 -12.76 -2.45 -33.21
C TYR A 614 -13.33 -1.11 -33.72
N GLU A 615 -14.19 -1.12 -34.76
CA GLU A 615 -14.83 0.07 -35.29
C GLU A 615 -15.67 0.76 -34.22
N GLN A 616 -16.46 0.00 -33.44
CA GLN A 616 -17.22 0.53 -32.33
C GLN A 616 -16.31 1.13 -31.25
N VAL A 617 -15.27 0.42 -30.86
CA VAL A 617 -14.30 0.91 -29.86
C VAL A 617 -13.61 2.18 -30.32
N ALA A 618 -13.19 2.25 -31.59
CA ALA A 618 -12.54 3.45 -32.15
C ALA A 618 -13.46 4.66 -32.13
N GLN A 619 -14.75 4.49 -32.47
CA GLN A 619 -15.74 5.56 -32.41
C GLN A 619 -15.94 6.06 -30.97
N ASP A 620 -16.08 5.16 -30.00
CA ASP A 620 -16.27 5.51 -28.61
C ASP A 620 -15.03 6.15 -27.99
N GLN A 621 -13.82 5.64 -28.32
CA GLN A 621 -12.55 6.25 -27.91
C GLN A 621 -12.40 7.66 -28.52
N ALA A 622 -12.72 7.84 -29.78
CA ALA A 622 -12.66 9.16 -30.43
C ALA A 622 -13.61 10.18 -29.75
N ARG A 623 -14.78 9.73 -29.31
CA ARG A 623 -15.74 10.56 -28.60
C ARG A 623 -15.27 10.92 -27.18
N VAL A 624 -14.67 9.98 -26.44
CA VAL A 624 -14.31 10.15 -25.02
C VAL A 624 -12.91 10.74 -24.85
N LEU A 625 -11.94 10.25 -25.60
CA LEU A 625 -10.52 10.58 -25.49
C LEU A 625 -10.05 11.59 -26.55
N GLY A 626 -10.77 11.67 -27.67
CA GLY A 626 -10.38 12.42 -28.86
C GLY A 626 -9.83 11.54 -29.97
N THR A 627 -9.95 12.02 -31.21
CA THR A 627 -9.47 11.33 -32.41
C THR A 627 -7.94 11.16 -32.43
N ASP A 628 -7.26 12.10 -31.78
CA ASP A 628 -5.80 12.19 -31.75
C ASP A 628 -5.18 11.44 -30.58
N HIS A 629 -5.99 10.86 -29.70
CA HIS A 629 -5.47 10.21 -28.51
C HIS A 629 -4.67 8.93 -28.89
N PRO A 630 -3.50 8.66 -28.28
CA PRO A 630 -2.67 7.52 -28.64
C PRO A 630 -3.40 6.17 -28.64
N ARG A 631 -4.34 5.96 -27.73
CA ARG A 631 -5.18 4.74 -27.69
C ARG A 631 -6.12 4.64 -28.89
N THR A 632 -6.73 5.76 -29.28
CA THR A 632 -7.59 5.80 -30.49
C THR A 632 -6.78 5.44 -31.72
N LEU A 633 -5.60 6.03 -31.88
CA LEU A 633 -4.69 5.73 -32.99
C LEU A 633 -4.21 4.27 -32.97
N ALA A 634 -3.97 3.70 -31.80
CA ALA A 634 -3.61 2.28 -31.68
C ALA A 634 -4.76 1.36 -32.12
N THR A 635 -6.00 1.66 -31.73
CA THR A 635 -7.18 0.89 -32.17
C THR A 635 -7.38 1.01 -33.69
N LEU A 636 -7.22 2.21 -34.27
CA LEU A 636 -7.28 2.41 -35.72
C LEU A 636 -6.19 1.62 -36.45
N ASN A 637 -5.00 1.52 -35.90
CA ASN A 637 -3.92 0.70 -36.42
C ASN A 637 -4.29 -0.81 -36.43
N ASN A 638 -4.94 -1.29 -35.35
CA ASN A 638 -5.42 -2.66 -35.27
C ASN A 638 -6.55 -2.93 -36.31
N ILE A 639 -7.43 -1.95 -36.56
CA ILE A 639 -8.44 -2.05 -37.63
C ILE A 639 -7.75 -2.19 -39.00
N ALA A 640 -6.77 -1.34 -39.27
CA ALA A 640 -6.05 -1.39 -40.54
C ALA A 640 -5.33 -2.74 -40.77
N TYR A 641 -4.71 -3.27 -39.69
CA TYR A 641 -4.14 -4.61 -39.69
C TYR A 641 -5.19 -5.68 -40.00
N THR A 642 -6.35 -5.61 -39.36
CA THR A 642 -7.42 -6.58 -39.58
C THR A 642 -8.01 -6.47 -40.99
N TYR A 643 -8.17 -5.26 -41.55
CA TYR A 643 -8.54 -5.06 -42.96
C TYR A 643 -7.55 -5.71 -43.92
N ARG A 644 -6.25 -5.53 -43.64
CA ARG A 644 -5.19 -6.18 -44.44
C ARG A 644 -5.31 -7.71 -44.39
N SER A 645 -5.57 -8.27 -43.18
CA SER A 645 -5.71 -9.71 -42.98
C SER A 645 -6.91 -10.33 -43.72
N VAL A 646 -7.98 -9.56 -43.96
CA VAL A 646 -9.12 -9.98 -44.80
C VAL A 646 -9.01 -9.61 -46.28
N GLY A 647 -7.84 -9.07 -46.68
CA GLY A 647 -7.59 -8.67 -48.07
C GLY A 647 -8.22 -7.33 -48.53
N ARG A 648 -8.74 -6.54 -47.57
CA ARG A 648 -9.28 -5.19 -47.84
C ARG A 648 -8.14 -4.16 -47.88
N LEU A 649 -7.16 -4.37 -48.79
CA LEU A 649 -5.95 -3.58 -48.86
C LEU A 649 -6.16 -2.06 -49.10
N PRO A 650 -7.13 -1.62 -49.94
CA PRO A 650 -7.36 -0.19 -50.14
C PRO A 650 -7.78 0.53 -48.85
N GLU A 651 -8.65 -0.08 -48.07
CA GLU A 651 -9.11 0.47 -46.77
C GLU A 651 -7.99 0.46 -45.73
N ALA A 652 -7.22 -0.64 -45.67
CA ALA A 652 -6.07 -0.77 -44.76
C ALA A 652 -5.04 0.33 -45.04
N ILE A 653 -4.64 0.53 -46.32
CA ILE A 653 -3.69 1.54 -46.73
C ILE A 653 -4.18 2.95 -46.35
N THR A 654 -5.44 3.26 -46.68
CA THR A 654 -6.00 4.59 -46.38
C THR A 654 -5.96 4.88 -44.88
N LEU A 655 -6.29 3.88 -44.06
CA LEU A 655 -6.31 4.04 -42.61
C LEU A 655 -4.89 4.15 -42.03
N TYR A 656 -3.95 3.34 -42.50
CA TYR A 656 -2.54 3.45 -42.09
C TYR A 656 -1.94 4.80 -42.44
N GLU A 657 -2.19 5.33 -43.68
CA GLU A 657 -1.74 6.66 -44.08
C GLU A 657 -2.23 7.75 -43.13
N GLN A 658 -3.52 7.69 -42.72
CA GLN A 658 -4.10 8.61 -41.77
C GLN A 658 -3.45 8.49 -40.41
N VAL A 659 -3.38 7.27 -39.85
CA VAL A 659 -2.82 6.99 -38.51
C VAL A 659 -1.34 7.43 -38.47
N MET A 660 -0.55 7.10 -39.49
CA MET A 660 0.85 7.48 -39.54
C MET A 660 1.02 9.02 -39.54
N LYS A 661 0.19 9.74 -40.30
CA LYS A 661 0.22 11.21 -40.32
C LYS A 661 -0.08 11.80 -38.95
N ASP A 662 -1.07 11.27 -38.25
CA ASP A 662 -1.47 11.75 -36.90
C ASP A 662 -0.44 11.37 -35.86
N GLN A 663 0.15 10.18 -35.92
CA GLN A 663 1.23 9.76 -35.03
C GLN A 663 2.49 10.63 -35.21
N ILE A 664 2.89 10.94 -36.45
CA ILE A 664 4.03 11.84 -36.70
C ILE A 664 3.78 13.21 -36.07
N ARG A 665 2.54 13.75 -36.17
CA ARG A 665 2.18 15.05 -35.63
C ARG A 665 2.21 15.07 -34.09
N ILE A 666 1.82 13.98 -33.44
CA ILE A 666 1.59 13.92 -31.97
C ILE A 666 2.79 13.33 -31.25
N LEU A 667 3.29 12.21 -31.70
CA LEU A 667 4.35 11.43 -31.07
C LEU A 667 5.74 11.75 -31.68
N GLY A 668 5.76 12.27 -32.89
CA GLY A 668 6.98 12.50 -33.65
C GLY A 668 7.36 11.36 -34.59
N ASP A 669 8.23 11.68 -35.53
CA ASP A 669 8.66 10.77 -36.61
C ASP A 669 9.46 9.55 -36.10
N ASN A 670 10.15 9.72 -34.96
CA ASN A 670 11.04 8.72 -34.37
C ASN A 670 10.39 7.87 -33.25
N HIS A 671 9.10 8.02 -33.02
CA HIS A 671 8.43 7.27 -32.00
C HIS A 671 8.21 5.79 -32.41
N PRO A 672 8.41 4.80 -31.53
CA PRO A 672 8.22 3.37 -31.86
C PRO A 672 6.88 3.05 -32.51
N GLY A 673 5.78 3.65 -32.01
CA GLY A 673 4.46 3.50 -32.63
C GLY A 673 4.41 3.97 -34.08
N THR A 674 5.09 5.09 -34.42
CA THR A 674 5.18 5.60 -35.80
C THR A 674 6.00 4.65 -36.68
N TYR A 675 7.06 4.04 -36.15
CA TYR A 675 7.85 3.05 -36.88
C TYR A 675 7.03 1.81 -37.23
N ASN A 676 6.25 1.27 -36.27
CA ASN A 676 5.41 0.10 -36.52
C ASN A 676 4.34 0.39 -37.60
N THR A 677 3.63 1.52 -37.48
CA THR A 677 2.60 1.88 -38.47
C THR A 677 3.23 2.07 -39.86
N ARG A 678 4.43 2.70 -39.96
CA ARG A 678 5.14 2.88 -41.22
C ARG A 678 5.52 1.53 -41.84
N ARG A 679 5.97 0.57 -41.06
CA ARG A 679 6.28 -0.78 -41.53
C ARG A 679 5.04 -1.50 -42.07
N GLU A 680 3.94 -1.50 -41.28
CA GLU A 680 2.69 -2.13 -41.70
C GLU A 680 2.10 -1.49 -42.97
N LEU A 681 2.27 -0.17 -43.14
CA LEU A 681 1.89 0.52 -44.39
C LEU A 681 2.80 0.10 -45.57
N ALA A 682 4.11 -0.02 -45.36
CA ALA A 682 5.04 -0.49 -46.40
C ALA A 682 4.71 -1.93 -46.81
N ASP A 683 4.39 -2.82 -45.90
CA ASP A 683 3.92 -4.17 -46.18
C ASP A 683 2.60 -4.15 -46.96
N SER A 684 1.66 -3.30 -46.55
CA SER A 684 0.37 -3.16 -47.24
C SER A 684 0.54 -2.67 -48.70
N TYR A 685 1.47 -1.75 -48.95
CA TYR A 685 1.82 -1.33 -50.30
C TYR A 685 2.44 -2.47 -51.12
N ARG A 686 3.33 -3.28 -50.51
CA ARG A 686 3.93 -4.46 -51.11
C ARG A 686 2.86 -5.45 -51.58
N GLU A 687 1.94 -5.80 -50.67
CA GLU A 687 0.83 -6.72 -50.96
C GLU A 687 -0.13 -6.18 -52.04
N ALA A 688 -0.33 -4.86 -52.08
CA ALA A 688 -1.11 -4.18 -53.11
C ALA A 688 -0.39 -4.03 -54.47
N GLY A 689 0.85 -4.52 -54.57
CA GLY A 689 1.68 -4.38 -55.78
C GLY A 689 2.27 -2.98 -56.03
N ARG A 690 2.14 -2.08 -55.04
CA ARG A 690 2.69 -0.71 -55.04
C ARG A 690 4.14 -0.72 -54.51
N THR A 691 4.99 -1.47 -55.23
CA THR A 691 6.33 -1.82 -54.74
C THR A 691 7.25 -0.61 -54.56
N ASP A 692 7.12 0.41 -55.45
CA ASP A 692 7.94 1.62 -55.38
C ASP A 692 7.65 2.43 -54.10
N GLU A 693 6.36 2.54 -53.69
CA GLU A 693 5.95 3.22 -52.49
C GLU A 693 6.37 2.43 -51.24
N SER A 694 6.32 1.11 -51.29
CA SER A 694 6.82 0.23 -50.24
C SER A 694 8.33 0.45 -49.99
N ILE A 695 9.14 0.45 -51.08
CA ILE A 695 10.58 0.71 -51.01
C ILE A 695 10.86 2.08 -50.38
N ALA A 696 10.14 3.11 -50.80
CA ALA A 696 10.34 4.46 -50.29
C ALA A 696 10.08 4.57 -48.77
N LEU A 697 9.08 3.86 -48.26
CA LEU A 697 8.79 3.83 -46.81
C LEU A 697 9.82 3.03 -46.02
N TYR A 698 10.27 1.88 -46.54
CA TYR A 698 11.33 1.10 -45.90
C TYR A 698 12.67 1.85 -45.87
N GLU A 699 13.03 2.62 -46.93
CA GLU A 699 14.23 3.47 -46.96
C GLU A 699 14.15 4.57 -45.88
N GLN A 700 12.99 5.23 -45.73
CA GLN A 700 12.77 6.22 -44.69
C GLN A 700 12.87 5.60 -43.29
N LEU A 701 12.27 4.42 -43.11
CA LEU A 701 12.27 3.71 -41.84
C LEU A 701 13.68 3.26 -41.45
N LEU A 702 14.44 2.71 -42.40
CA LEU A 702 15.83 2.32 -42.21
C LEU A 702 16.71 3.53 -41.83
N ALA A 703 16.62 4.64 -42.59
CA ALA A 703 17.38 5.85 -42.27
C ALA A 703 17.04 6.44 -40.87
N SER A 704 15.79 6.36 -40.47
CA SER A 704 15.36 6.81 -39.14
C SER A 704 15.84 5.88 -38.04
N SER A 705 15.73 4.56 -38.22
CA SER A 705 16.17 3.57 -37.21
C SER A 705 17.70 3.58 -37.05
N GLN A 706 18.46 3.70 -38.14
CA GLN A 706 19.93 3.84 -38.08
C GLN A 706 20.36 5.06 -37.27
N ARG A 707 19.69 6.19 -37.45
CA ARG A 707 19.99 7.45 -36.74
C ARG A 707 19.67 7.36 -35.25
N VAL A 708 18.62 6.67 -34.86
CA VAL A 708 18.09 6.66 -33.46
C VAL A 708 18.55 5.45 -32.67
N LEU A 709 18.56 4.28 -33.30
CA LEU A 709 18.84 3.00 -32.65
C LEU A 709 20.25 2.47 -32.96
N GLY A 710 20.85 2.93 -34.10
CA GLY A 710 22.13 2.44 -34.61
C GLY A 710 21.99 1.30 -35.62
N ASP A 711 23.09 1.02 -36.32
CA ASP A 711 23.11 -0.01 -37.37
C ASP A 711 22.97 -1.43 -36.87
N ASP A 712 23.55 -1.71 -35.70
CA ASP A 712 23.56 -3.05 -35.06
C ASP A 712 22.28 -3.40 -34.31
N HIS A 713 21.30 -2.48 -34.24
CA HIS A 713 20.05 -2.74 -33.52
C HIS A 713 19.19 -3.75 -34.29
N PRO A 714 18.62 -4.78 -33.63
CA PRO A 714 17.84 -5.83 -34.30
C PRO A 714 16.73 -5.33 -35.21
N PHE A 715 16.03 -4.26 -34.81
CA PHE A 715 15.01 -3.63 -35.63
C PHE A 715 15.60 -3.02 -36.92
N THR A 716 16.74 -2.34 -36.83
CA THR A 716 17.43 -1.74 -37.98
C THR A 716 17.88 -2.82 -38.96
N MET A 717 18.45 -3.90 -38.46
CA MET A 717 18.86 -5.05 -39.25
C MET A 717 17.66 -5.70 -39.97
N ALA A 718 16.55 -5.92 -39.26
CA ALA A 718 15.34 -6.47 -39.86
C ALA A 718 14.80 -5.57 -40.99
N MET A 719 14.81 -4.25 -40.81
CA MET A 719 14.38 -3.31 -41.86
C MET A 719 15.29 -3.32 -43.09
N CYS A 720 16.59 -3.57 -42.91
CA CYS A 720 17.51 -3.75 -43.99
C CYS A 720 17.20 -5.00 -44.84
N GLU A 721 16.93 -6.12 -44.16
CA GLU A 721 16.55 -7.39 -44.79
C GLU A 721 15.23 -7.26 -45.59
N GLU A 722 14.20 -6.68 -44.97
CA GLU A 722 12.89 -6.46 -45.60
C GLU A 722 13.02 -5.57 -46.86
N LEU A 723 13.80 -4.49 -46.80
CA LEU A 723 14.06 -3.61 -47.94
C LEU A 723 14.78 -4.36 -49.09
N GLU A 724 15.76 -5.21 -48.77
CA GLU A 724 16.46 -6.02 -49.76
C GLU A 724 15.52 -7.05 -50.42
N ASP A 725 14.62 -7.65 -49.65
CA ASP A 725 13.65 -8.60 -50.18
C ASP A 725 12.67 -7.92 -51.17
N VAL A 726 12.10 -6.77 -50.76
CA VAL A 726 11.21 -6.00 -51.65
C VAL A 726 11.91 -5.57 -52.93
N ARG A 727 13.18 -5.14 -52.85
CA ARG A 727 13.98 -4.80 -54.04
C ARG A 727 14.29 -6.01 -54.93
N ARG A 728 14.42 -7.20 -54.34
CA ARG A 728 14.62 -8.45 -55.07
C ARG A 728 13.36 -8.83 -55.85
N GLU A 729 12.20 -8.73 -55.20
CA GLU A 729 10.90 -8.96 -55.84
C GLU A 729 10.64 -8.02 -57.01
N LEU A 730 10.97 -6.73 -56.87
CA LEU A 730 10.85 -5.75 -57.97
C LEU A 730 11.70 -6.15 -59.16
N LYS A 731 12.98 -6.53 -58.94
CA LYS A 731 13.87 -6.97 -59.99
C LYS A 731 13.40 -8.22 -60.73
N GLN A 732 12.83 -9.20 -60.03
CA GLN A 732 12.25 -10.41 -60.58
C GLN A 732 11.01 -10.11 -61.42
N ARG A 733 10.16 -9.20 -60.96
CA ARG A 733 8.97 -8.75 -61.68
C ARG A 733 9.34 -8.04 -63.00
N ASP A 734 10.35 -7.19 -62.95
CA ASP A 734 10.75 -6.39 -64.10
C ASP A 734 11.65 -7.17 -65.08
N ASN A 735 12.19 -8.31 -64.68
CA ASN A 735 13.03 -9.17 -65.50
C ASN A 735 12.70 -10.68 -65.36
N PRO A 736 11.47 -11.14 -65.76
CA PRO A 736 10.98 -12.48 -65.55
C PRO A 736 11.70 -13.58 -66.36
N SER A 737 12.73 -13.24 -67.12
CA SER A 737 13.49 -14.14 -68.05
C SER A 737 14.94 -14.37 -67.63
N ALA A 738 15.31 -14.08 -66.35
CA ALA A 738 16.69 -14.16 -65.86
C ALA A 738 16.99 -15.42 -65.03
N ASP A 739 16.08 -16.41 -64.97
CA ASP A 739 16.28 -17.75 -64.42
C ASP A 739 16.30 -18.82 -65.48
#